data_cca560034f9dd079066d86fe59c0d62e
#
_entry.id   cca560034f9dd079066d86fe59c0d62e
#
_cell.length_a   1.000
_cell.length_b   1.000
_cell.length_c   1.000
_cell.angle_alpha   90.00
_cell.angle_beta   90.00
_cell.angle_gamma   90.00
#
_symmetry.space_group_name_H-M   'P 1'
#
loop_
_entity.id
_entity.type
_entity.pdbx_description
1 polymer ?
#
loop_
_entity_poly.entity_id
_entity_poly.type
_entity_poly.pdbx_seq_one_letter_code
_entity_poly.pdbx_strand_id
1 'polypeptide(L)'
;MLRVFPKSWTWCSLLLASGAVLWASDGLGAPESESPPGWESIQSLLQTHCSDCHGAKKQKGGLRLDSLSHLLLGGASGPILDSTNVKQSALVQRLQHPDPEERMPPDGSSKWTSSMKDQVVEWFGEHHKELMDREDSPFDSGVYTHWSLLPLERPQVPHGLNADLSDWARNPIDAFVLKAMLAQGLSPSQQAGRETLIRRVYVDMLGLLPTPEEVQTFLQDTHPMAYERLVDRLLASPAYGERWARHWLDVVHYADTHGYDKDKLRPHAWPYRDYVVRSFNADKPYARFVREQLAGDVLYPQSVDGLTATGFIATGPWDFIGHAEVSEDKVDGQIARHLDRDDMVTTAMNTFVSTTVQCARCHHHKFDPVRMDDYYSLQAVFAALDRSDREFDADPVVARQRQFLQERKTQLTANLSALQERIRQKAGEPLRKVEASIQTLEKASASRPDAYGYHSAIADVPDVEKWVQVDLGSVQRIQQVRLWGCEDDFNGIGAGFGFPPRFRIEASSEASFTQEKHSLVDHTQEDVTSPGSGVFERTFEPVQARYVRVTATQLAHRSNDFIFALAELEVLDVGGNPLALGASVQALDSIEAPVRWARSNLVDGKHVESPSLSEDGRNLGELKEARRELLEKATQPEWSRDQHDWKEELKEVAVALEELPPVSKVYAGMVHHGSGAFRGRGHLNGEPRMIRVLARGDVSQPGKEVQPGAIPVFDGQAPSFTLADGHSEGDRRVALASWILRPDHPLTWRTIVNRLWQYHFGVGICPTPNDFGRMGADPSHPDLLDWLAVEFRDGGQSFKKLHRLILTSATYRQVSSADPGKASIDGDNRYLWRMNRRRLEAEAYRDSVLQLAGLLDRRMGGSSFRDFVIEKPEHSPHYEYHLHDPMDPQSHRRSVYRFIVRSQQQPFMTTLDCADPSLMVAKRNETLTPAQSLAMLNNPFMLAMSEAWADRLTREGGSLEDQVRGALGTLLGRQPSPKEIHRWLGYARDHGLANTCRWLFNLNAFLFVD
;
A
#
# COMPACT_ATOMS: atom_id res chain seq x y z
N MET A 1 34.71 -6.73 5.36
CA MET A 1 35.08 -8.07 5.88
C MET A 1 33.91 -9.00 5.69
N LEU A 2 34.05 -9.92 4.79
CA LEU A 2 33.05 -10.98 4.49
C LEU A 2 32.91 -11.96 5.64
N ARG A 3 31.68 -12.37 6.00
CA ARG A 3 31.33 -13.68 6.57
C ARG A 3 29.81 -13.86 6.54
N VAL A 4 29.33 -14.60 5.54
CA VAL A 4 28.74 -15.94 5.59
C VAL A 4 27.52 -16.07 6.50
N PHE A 5 26.34 -16.12 5.88
CA PHE A 5 25.08 -16.61 6.46
C PHE A 5 24.97 -18.14 6.32
N PRO A 6 24.53 -18.87 7.34
CA PRO A 6 24.13 -20.27 7.16
C PRO A 6 22.65 -20.39 6.83
N LYS A 7 22.38 -21.21 5.82
CA LYS A 7 21.05 -21.75 5.50
C LYS A 7 20.60 -22.72 6.59
N SER A 8 19.41 -22.55 7.15
CA SER A 8 18.57 -23.68 7.61
C SER A 8 17.18 -23.19 7.97
N TRP A 9 16.23 -23.37 7.09
CA TRP A 9 14.81 -23.39 7.43
C TRP A 9 14.35 -24.84 7.48
N THR A 10 14.15 -25.34 8.69
CA THR A 10 13.57 -26.65 8.97
C THR A 10 12.07 -26.49 9.19
N TRP A 11 11.28 -27.03 8.30
CA TRP A 11 9.84 -27.15 8.46
C TRP A 11 9.52 -28.20 9.52
N CYS A 12 8.79 -27.82 10.54
CA CYS A 12 8.21 -28.74 11.52
C CYS A 12 6.89 -29.26 10.96
N SER A 13 6.90 -30.54 10.53
CA SER A 13 5.70 -31.27 10.15
C SER A 13 5.04 -31.85 11.40
N LEU A 14 3.87 -31.36 11.75
CA LEU A 14 2.98 -31.99 12.74
C LEU A 14 2.06 -32.99 11.99
N LEU A 15 2.31 -34.28 12.24
CA LEU A 15 1.42 -35.40 11.88
C LEU A 15 0.18 -35.37 12.77
N LEU A 16 -1.00 -35.23 12.18
CA LEU A 16 -2.25 -35.65 12.77
C LEU A 16 -2.80 -36.83 11.97
N ALA A 17 -2.83 -37.97 12.62
CA ALA A 17 -3.51 -39.16 12.14
C ALA A 17 -5.02 -39.01 12.35
N SER A 18 -5.80 -39.07 11.29
CA SER A 18 -7.25 -39.28 11.39
C SER A 18 -7.70 -40.39 10.46
N GLY A 19 -8.52 -41.27 11.02
CA GLY A 19 -8.95 -42.52 10.45
C GLY A 19 -9.80 -42.36 9.19
N ALA A 20 -9.57 -43.26 8.26
CA ALA A 20 -10.32 -43.43 7.04
C ALA A 20 -11.66 -44.13 7.33
N VAL A 21 -12.75 -43.47 7.03
CA VAL A 21 -14.07 -44.11 6.82
C VAL A 21 -14.24 -44.28 5.31
N LEU A 22 -14.31 -45.53 4.89
CA LEU A 22 -14.61 -45.92 3.53
C LEU A 22 -16.08 -45.64 3.21
N TRP A 23 -16.37 -44.74 2.28
CA TRP A 23 -17.63 -44.71 1.54
C TRP A 23 -17.32 -45.12 0.09
N ALA A 24 -17.92 -46.24 -0.31
CA ALA A 24 -18.05 -46.63 -1.70
C ALA A 24 -19.14 -45.76 -2.33
N SER A 25 -18.81 -44.93 -3.31
CA SER A 25 -19.77 -44.31 -4.21
C SER A 25 -19.61 -44.95 -5.59
N ASP A 26 -20.62 -45.65 -6.02
CA ASP A 26 -20.72 -46.12 -7.40
C ASP A 26 -20.75 -44.93 -8.37
N GLY A 27 -19.93 -45.05 -9.38
CA GLY A 27 -19.73 -44.02 -10.38
C GLY A 27 -20.89 -43.85 -11.34
N LEU A 28 -21.25 -42.63 -11.59
CA LEU A 28 -21.83 -42.21 -12.87
C LEU A 28 -20.74 -41.47 -13.62
N GLY A 29 -20.15 -42.13 -14.62
CA GLY A 29 -19.13 -41.54 -15.49
C GLY A 29 -19.73 -40.45 -16.36
N ALA A 30 -19.11 -39.27 -16.33
CA ALA A 30 -19.29 -38.28 -17.39
C ALA A 30 -18.73 -38.83 -18.72
N PRO A 31 -19.24 -38.43 -19.88
CA PRO A 31 -18.72 -38.90 -21.17
C PRO A 31 -17.26 -38.40 -21.31
N GLU A 32 -16.30 -39.35 -21.32
CA GLU A 32 -14.91 -39.08 -21.68
C GLU A 32 -14.89 -38.58 -23.13
N SER A 33 -14.24 -37.43 -23.39
CA SER A 33 -13.85 -37.07 -24.74
C SER A 33 -13.02 -38.17 -25.34
N GLU A 34 -13.24 -38.54 -26.60
CA GLU A 34 -12.58 -39.70 -27.26
C GLU A 34 -11.06 -39.59 -27.11
N SER A 35 -10.46 -40.52 -26.40
CA SER A 35 -9.01 -40.58 -26.25
C SER A 35 -8.37 -40.95 -27.62
N PRO A 36 -7.15 -40.47 -27.91
CA PRO A 36 -6.45 -40.86 -29.16
C PRO A 36 -6.35 -42.37 -29.29
N PRO A 37 -6.34 -42.89 -30.52
CA PRO A 37 -6.21 -44.33 -30.77
C PRO A 37 -5.03 -44.92 -30.04
N GLY A 38 -5.23 -46.04 -29.34
CA GLY A 38 -4.17 -46.75 -28.59
C GLY A 38 -3.90 -46.23 -27.19
N TRP A 39 -4.60 -45.16 -26.73
CA TRP A 39 -4.43 -44.62 -25.39
C TRP A 39 -4.67 -45.67 -24.28
N GLU A 40 -5.67 -46.54 -24.40
CA GLU A 40 -5.96 -47.59 -23.42
C GLU A 40 -4.75 -48.49 -23.12
N SER A 41 -3.97 -48.80 -24.16
CA SER A 41 -2.73 -49.58 -24.03
C SER A 41 -1.66 -48.85 -23.25
N ILE A 42 -1.48 -47.56 -23.56
CA ILE A 42 -0.53 -46.65 -22.88
C ILE A 42 -0.96 -46.41 -21.43
N GLN A 43 -2.25 -46.15 -21.20
CA GLN A 43 -2.84 -45.97 -19.87
C GLN A 43 -2.62 -47.22 -19.01
N SER A 44 -2.84 -48.40 -19.54
CA SER A 44 -2.57 -49.66 -18.83
C SER A 44 -1.11 -49.83 -18.42
N LEU A 45 -0.15 -49.45 -19.29
CA LEU A 45 1.27 -49.42 -18.99
C LEU A 45 1.60 -48.43 -17.86
N LEU A 46 1.10 -47.22 -17.95
CA LEU A 46 1.30 -46.18 -16.96
C LEU A 46 0.67 -46.53 -15.62
N GLN A 47 -0.55 -47.08 -15.64
CA GLN A 47 -1.22 -47.54 -14.41
C GLN A 47 -0.42 -48.67 -13.72
N THR A 48 0.07 -49.63 -14.50
CA THR A 48 0.80 -50.78 -13.95
C THR A 48 2.16 -50.43 -13.38
N HIS A 49 2.86 -49.48 -13.97
CA HIS A 49 4.26 -49.21 -13.68
C HIS A 49 4.57 -47.84 -13.06
N CYS A 50 3.62 -46.91 -13.09
CA CYS A 50 3.82 -45.51 -12.62
C CYS A 50 2.86 -45.11 -11.49
N SER A 51 1.64 -45.70 -11.43
CA SER A 51 0.58 -45.24 -10.55
C SER A 51 0.82 -45.48 -9.06
N ASP A 52 1.72 -46.43 -8.69
CA ASP A 52 2.13 -46.63 -7.30
C ASP A 52 2.79 -45.39 -6.70
N CYS A 53 3.41 -44.56 -7.53
CA CYS A 53 4.02 -43.30 -7.13
C CYS A 53 3.31 -42.07 -7.71
N HIS A 54 2.64 -42.20 -8.86
CA HIS A 54 2.01 -41.13 -9.65
C HIS A 54 0.56 -41.44 -9.97
N GLY A 55 -0.23 -41.88 -9.01
CA GLY A 55 -1.62 -42.22 -9.12
C GLY A 55 -2.50 -41.48 -8.11
N ALA A 56 -3.77 -41.85 -8.01
CA ALA A 56 -4.75 -41.18 -7.15
C ALA A 56 -4.37 -41.17 -5.65
N LYS A 57 -3.74 -42.27 -5.16
CA LYS A 57 -3.38 -42.42 -3.73
C LYS A 57 -2.04 -41.80 -3.37
N LYS A 58 -1.11 -41.68 -4.30
CA LYS A 58 0.23 -41.14 -4.09
C LYS A 58 0.65 -40.35 -5.31
N GLN A 59 1.04 -39.11 -5.10
CA GLN A 59 1.33 -38.15 -6.15
C GLN A 59 2.71 -37.52 -5.95
N LYS A 60 3.78 -38.37 -6.13
CA LYS A 60 5.15 -37.85 -6.03
C LYS A 60 5.37 -36.73 -7.07
N GLY A 61 5.92 -35.59 -6.62
CA GLY A 61 6.10 -34.42 -7.46
C GLY A 61 4.78 -33.81 -7.94
N GLY A 62 3.65 -34.06 -7.28
CA GLY A 62 2.34 -33.55 -7.71
C GLY A 62 1.82 -34.15 -9.01
N LEU A 63 2.49 -35.17 -9.55
CA LEU A 63 2.20 -35.76 -10.86
C LEU A 63 1.27 -36.97 -10.73
N ARG A 64 0.27 -37.05 -11.61
CA ARG A 64 -0.60 -38.21 -11.83
C ARG A 64 -0.51 -38.68 -13.26
N LEU A 65 -0.41 -40.02 -13.44
CA LEU A 65 -0.29 -40.65 -14.75
C LEU A 65 -1.37 -41.73 -14.98
N ASP A 66 -2.39 -41.75 -14.15
CA ASP A 66 -3.49 -42.71 -14.17
C ASP A 66 -4.63 -42.37 -15.14
N SER A 67 -4.64 -41.18 -15.73
CA SER A 67 -5.55 -40.78 -16.81
C SER A 67 -4.86 -39.77 -17.75
N LEU A 68 -5.34 -39.65 -18.99
CA LEU A 68 -4.79 -38.72 -19.97
C LEU A 68 -4.92 -37.27 -19.51
N SER A 69 -6.05 -36.90 -18.96
CA SER A 69 -6.30 -35.57 -18.41
C SER A 69 -5.32 -35.18 -17.30
N HIS A 70 -5.05 -36.09 -16.37
CA HIS A 70 -4.06 -35.83 -15.31
C HIS A 70 -2.62 -35.81 -15.83
N LEU A 71 -2.30 -36.59 -16.85
CA LEU A 71 -0.99 -36.58 -17.50
C LEU A 71 -0.73 -35.24 -18.19
N LEU A 72 -1.71 -34.70 -18.92
CA LEU A 72 -1.62 -33.41 -19.59
C LEU A 72 -1.50 -32.24 -18.61
N LEU A 73 -2.07 -32.36 -17.42
CA LEU A 73 -1.92 -31.37 -16.33
C LEU A 73 -0.48 -31.22 -15.85
N GLY A 74 0.34 -32.28 -16.01
CA GLY A 74 1.72 -32.27 -15.49
C GLY A 74 1.83 -32.43 -13.98
N GLY A 75 2.95 -31.99 -13.41
CA GLY A 75 3.27 -32.10 -11.99
C GLY A 75 3.70 -30.77 -11.38
N ALA A 76 4.22 -30.82 -10.15
CA ALA A 76 4.72 -29.64 -9.42
C ALA A 76 5.84 -28.87 -10.17
N SER A 77 6.53 -29.53 -11.10
CA SER A 77 7.57 -28.92 -11.95
C SER A 77 7.03 -28.38 -13.29
N GLY A 78 5.73 -28.41 -13.51
CA GLY A 78 5.06 -27.98 -14.74
C GLY A 78 4.64 -29.14 -15.67
N PRO A 79 4.27 -28.81 -16.95
CA PRO A 79 3.89 -29.79 -17.95
C PRO A 79 4.98 -30.84 -18.16
N ILE A 80 4.60 -32.09 -18.31
CA ILE A 80 5.55 -33.17 -18.57
C ILE A 80 5.72 -33.46 -20.06
N LEU A 81 4.89 -32.86 -20.92
CA LEU A 81 5.02 -32.84 -22.37
C LEU A 81 5.48 -31.46 -22.82
N ASP A 82 6.52 -31.40 -23.68
CA ASP A 82 7.00 -30.14 -24.27
C ASP A 82 6.12 -29.79 -25.48
N SER A 83 5.69 -28.53 -25.57
CA SER A 83 4.73 -28.08 -26.61
C SER A 83 5.29 -28.09 -28.04
N THR A 84 6.61 -28.12 -28.20
CA THR A 84 7.28 -28.01 -29.52
C THR A 84 7.97 -29.29 -29.94
N ASN A 85 8.45 -30.09 -28.98
CA ASN A 85 9.27 -31.26 -29.27
C ASN A 85 9.12 -32.35 -28.22
N VAL A 86 8.48 -33.46 -28.62
CA VAL A 86 8.23 -34.60 -27.70
C VAL A 86 9.50 -35.12 -27.02
N LYS A 87 10.66 -35.07 -27.70
CA LYS A 87 11.94 -35.56 -27.14
C LYS A 87 12.47 -34.65 -26.01
N GLN A 88 12.01 -33.40 -25.95
CA GLN A 88 12.33 -32.46 -24.87
C GLN A 88 11.35 -32.58 -23.70
N SER A 89 10.28 -33.34 -23.85
CA SER A 89 9.31 -33.61 -22.80
C SER A 89 9.96 -34.22 -21.58
N ALA A 90 9.64 -33.68 -20.39
CA ALA A 90 10.20 -34.20 -19.13
C ALA A 90 9.86 -35.68 -18.91
N LEU A 91 8.69 -36.12 -19.35
CA LEU A 91 8.30 -37.53 -19.34
C LEU A 91 9.28 -38.38 -20.13
N VAL A 92 9.58 -38.03 -21.38
CA VAL A 92 10.48 -38.79 -22.26
C VAL A 92 11.90 -38.75 -21.74
N GLN A 93 12.38 -37.59 -21.29
CA GLN A 93 13.72 -37.45 -20.71
C GLN A 93 13.90 -38.32 -19.47
N ARG A 94 12.89 -38.35 -18.56
CA ARG A 94 12.97 -39.22 -17.38
C ARG A 94 12.84 -40.71 -17.67
N LEU A 95 12.11 -41.09 -18.71
CA LEU A 95 12.03 -42.50 -19.15
C LEU A 95 13.35 -43.00 -19.77
N GLN A 96 14.08 -42.11 -20.47
CA GLN A 96 15.30 -42.41 -21.20
C GLN A 96 16.58 -41.94 -20.50
N HIS A 97 16.48 -41.43 -19.25
CA HIS A 97 17.64 -40.88 -18.57
C HIS A 97 18.76 -41.87 -18.37
N PRO A 98 20.03 -41.54 -18.72
CA PRO A 98 21.15 -42.46 -18.63
C PRO A 98 21.48 -42.79 -17.17
N ASP A 99 21.31 -41.86 -16.24
CA ASP A 99 21.55 -42.06 -14.83
C ASP A 99 20.37 -42.84 -14.18
N PRO A 100 20.63 -44.00 -13.56
CA PRO A 100 19.58 -44.76 -12.89
C PRO A 100 18.88 -44.08 -11.74
N GLU A 101 19.51 -43.09 -11.07
CA GLU A 101 18.91 -42.33 -9.96
C GLU A 101 17.92 -41.27 -10.46
N GLU A 102 18.10 -40.79 -11.67
CA GLU A 102 17.25 -39.79 -12.33
C GLU A 102 16.19 -40.43 -13.22
N ARG A 103 16.36 -41.72 -13.57
CA ARG A 103 15.46 -42.41 -14.48
C ARG A 103 14.15 -42.82 -13.81
N MET A 104 13.05 -42.77 -14.57
CA MET A 104 11.74 -43.27 -14.14
C MET A 104 11.25 -44.43 -15.02
N PRO A 105 10.61 -45.46 -14.42
CA PRO A 105 10.57 -45.74 -13.00
C PRO A 105 11.96 -46.10 -12.46
N PRO A 106 12.25 -45.94 -11.14
CA PRO A 106 13.52 -46.26 -10.53
C PRO A 106 13.83 -47.77 -10.67
N ASP A 107 15.11 -48.10 -10.85
CA ASP A 107 15.55 -49.49 -10.98
C ASP A 107 15.08 -50.35 -9.79
N GLY A 108 14.51 -51.54 -10.10
CA GLY A 108 13.96 -52.47 -9.11
C GLY A 108 12.49 -52.25 -8.71
N SER A 109 11.87 -51.15 -9.14
CA SER A 109 10.47 -50.81 -8.79
C SER A 109 9.41 -51.49 -9.66
N SER A 110 9.76 -51.86 -10.90
CA SER A 110 8.86 -52.60 -11.82
C SER A 110 9.65 -53.34 -12.92
N LYS A 111 8.99 -54.36 -13.54
CA LYS A 111 9.54 -55.02 -14.73
C LYS A 111 9.34 -54.20 -16.00
N TRP A 112 9.83 -52.94 -16.02
CA TRP A 112 9.71 -52.00 -17.12
C TRP A 112 10.76 -52.32 -18.20
N THR A 113 10.32 -52.85 -19.34
CA THR A 113 11.22 -53.24 -20.41
C THR A 113 11.55 -52.08 -21.36
N SER A 114 12.66 -52.19 -22.12
CA SER A 114 12.99 -51.19 -23.16
C SER A 114 11.86 -51.05 -24.19
N SER A 115 11.27 -52.18 -24.62
CA SER A 115 10.16 -52.18 -25.56
C SER A 115 8.93 -51.44 -25.04
N MET A 116 8.61 -51.51 -23.74
CA MET A 116 7.49 -50.72 -23.14
C MET A 116 7.80 -49.24 -23.11
N LYS A 117 9.04 -48.85 -22.88
CA LYS A 117 9.46 -47.42 -22.93
C LYS A 117 9.34 -46.90 -24.36
N ASP A 118 9.83 -47.66 -25.31
CA ASP A 118 9.79 -47.27 -26.73
C ASP A 118 8.35 -47.12 -27.20
N GLN A 119 7.44 -48.01 -26.80
CA GLN A 119 6.02 -47.95 -27.09
C GLN A 119 5.38 -46.68 -26.54
N VAL A 120 5.68 -46.32 -25.30
CA VAL A 120 5.15 -45.05 -24.69
C VAL A 120 5.70 -43.83 -25.40
N VAL A 121 7.02 -43.80 -25.67
CA VAL A 121 7.67 -42.66 -26.36
C VAL A 121 7.18 -42.52 -27.80
N GLU A 122 7.03 -43.64 -28.52
CA GLU A 122 6.52 -43.65 -29.90
C GLU A 122 5.09 -43.17 -29.96
N TRP A 123 4.20 -43.62 -29.10
CA TRP A 123 2.81 -43.18 -29.03
C TRP A 123 2.70 -41.67 -28.73
N PHE A 124 3.47 -41.15 -27.76
CA PHE A 124 3.51 -39.73 -27.53
C PHE A 124 4.10 -38.94 -28.72
N GLY A 125 5.05 -39.55 -29.45
CA GLY A 125 5.60 -38.97 -30.69
C GLY A 125 4.57 -38.84 -31.81
N GLU A 126 3.79 -39.90 -32.02
CA GLU A 126 2.74 -39.94 -33.03
C GLU A 126 1.58 -39.01 -32.73
N HIS A 127 1.16 -38.92 -31.47
CA HIS A 127 -0.02 -38.12 -31.07
C HIS A 127 0.36 -36.76 -30.47
N HIS A 128 1.64 -36.37 -30.48
CA HIS A 128 2.12 -35.15 -29.85
C HIS A 128 1.36 -33.92 -30.28
N LYS A 129 1.21 -33.73 -31.62
CA LYS A 129 0.49 -32.59 -32.17
C LYS A 129 -0.98 -32.59 -31.76
N GLU A 130 -1.63 -33.73 -31.85
CA GLU A 130 -3.03 -33.89 -31.45
C GLU A 130 -3.23 -33.61 -29.96
N LEU A 131 -2.29 -34.07 -29.10
CA LEU A 131 -2.32 -33.83 -27.65
C LEU A 131 -2.06 -32.37 -27.29
N MET A 132 -1.22 -31.67 -28.06
CA MET A 132 -0.93 -30.26 -27.85
C MET A 132 -2.01 -29.33 -28.45
N ASP A 133 -2.61 -29.74 -29.57
CA ASP A 133 -3.70 -29.03 -30.23
C ASP A 133 -5.07 -29.27 -29.55
N ARG A 134 -5.15 -30.20 -28.59
CA ARG A 134 -6.35 -30.39 -27.78
C ARG A 134 -6.60 -29.16 -26.93
N GLU A 135 -7.67 -28.49 -27.26
CA GLU A 135 -8.28 -27.44 -26.41
C GLU A 135 -8.90 -27.99 -25.11
N ASP A 136 -8.94 -29.31 -24.96
CA ASP A 136 -9.48 -30.04 -23.81
C ASP A 136 -8.54 -30.06 -22.61
N SER A 137 -8.26 -28.87 -22.08
CA SER A 137 -7.89 -28.73 -20.68
C SER A 137 -9.11 -29.12 -19.81
N PRO A 138 -8.94 -29.77 -18.64
CA PRO A 138 -10.04 -29.92 -17.68
C PRO A 138 -10.69 -28.61 -17.31
N PHE A 139 -10.08 -27.49 -17.69
CA PHE A 139 -10.62 -26.14 -17.57
C PHE A 139 -11.59 -25.77 -18.72
N ASP A 140 -11.61 -26.52 -19.85
CA ASP A 140 -12.42 -26.21 -21.03
C ASP A 140 -13.72 -27.02 -21.13
N SER A 141 -13.93 -27.98 -20.22
CA SER A 141 -15.15 -28.79 -20.20
C SER A 141 -16.43 -28.01 -19.85
N GLY A 142 -16.32 -26.71 -19.56
CA GLY A 142 -17.44 -25.79 -19.36
C GLY A 142 -18.40 -26.13 -18.22
N VAL A 143 -18.23 -27.27 -17.57
CA VAL A 143 -19.11 -27.73 -16.48
C VAL A 143 -18.40 -27.50 -15.14
N TYR A 144 -18.61 -26.32 -14.59
CA TYR A 144 -18.21 -26.04 -13.22
C TYR A 144 -19.18 -26.74 -12.26
N THR A 145 -18.75 -27.84 -11.66
CA THR A 145 -19.56 -28.61 -10.69
C THR A 145 -19.34 -28.18 -9.25
N HIS A 146 -18.34 -27.29 -8.98
CA HIS A 146 -18.07 -26.84 -7.62
C HIS A 146 -19.17 -25.86 -7.16
N TRP A 147 -19.65 -26.04 -5.93
CA TRP A 147 -20.77 -25.27 -5.37
C TRP A 147 -20.66 -23.74 -5.54
N SER A 148 -19.44 -23.22 -5.43
CA SER A 148 -19.19 -21.79 -5.46
C SER A 148 -19.36 -21.17 -6.86
N LEU A 149 -19.17 -21.96 -7.91
CA LEU A 149 -19.28 -21.56 -9.32
C LEU A 149 -20.66 -21.88 -9.93
N LEU A 150 -21.51 -22.60 -9.20
CA LEU A 150 -22.89 -22.82 -9.65
C LEU A 150 -23.66 -21.50 -9.69
N PRO A 151 -24.59 -21.35 -10.65
CA PRO A 151 -25.46 -20.18 -10.74
C PRO A 151 -26.09 -19.84 -9.39
N LEU A 152 -26.21 -18.55 -9.12
CA LEU A 152 -26.85 -18.07 -7.90
C LEU A 152 -28.38 -18.12 -8.06
N GLU A 153 -29.00 -19.05 -7.42
CA GLU A 153 -30.44 -19.23 -7.39
C GLU A 153 -31.04 -18.80 -6.05
N ARG A 154 -32.34 -18.48 -6.02
CA ARG A 154 -33.07 -18.16 -4.78
C ARG A 154 -33.73 -19.40 -4.22
N PRO A 155 -33.18 -20.04 -3.18
CA PRO A 155 -33.85 -21.21 -2.55
C PRO A 155 -35.19 -20.83 -1.92
N GLN A 156 -36.12 -21.76 -1.91
CA GLN A 156 -37.36 -21.56 -1.20
C GLN A 156 -37.16 -21.64 0.31
N VAL A 157 -37.75 -20.70 1.03
CA VAL A 157 -37.73 -20.71 2.50
C VAL A 157 -38.42 -21.97 3.00
N PRO A 158 -37.76 -22.78 3.85
CA PRO A 158 -38.36 -23.98 4.39
C PRO A 158 -39.64 -23.70 5.21
N HIS A 159 -40.68 -24.48 5.03
CA HIS A 159 -41.94 -24.37 5.73
C HIS A 159 -42.35 -25.72 6.35
N GLY A 160 -43.15 -25.70 7.41
CA GLY A 160 -43.75 -26.90 8.02
C GLY A 160 -42.75 -27.85 8.68
N LEU A 161 -41.60 -27.34 9.15
CA LEU A 161 -40.49 -28.17 9.63
C LEU A 161 -40.77 -28.94 10.91
N ASN A 162 -41.44 -28.33 11.88
CA ASN A 162 -41.89 -28.99 13.14
C ASN A 162 -42.93 -28.09 13.79
N ALA A 163 -44.10 -28.65 14.12
CA ALA A 163 -45.21 -27.88 14.72
C ALA A 163 -44.83 -27.31 16.10
N ASP A 164 -44.04 -28.03 16.91
CA ASP A 164 -43.65 -27.61 18.25
C ASP A 164 -42.59 -26.48 18.23
N LEU A 165 -41.90 -26.30 17.11
CA LEU A 165 -40.87 -25.29 16.92
C LEU A 165 -41.26 -24.21 15.91
N SER A 166 -42.49 -24.21 15.42
CA SER A 166 -43.00 -23.22 14.46
C SER A 166 -42.85 -21.79 14.98
N ASP A 167 -43.03 -21.59 16.28
CA ASP A 167 -42.97 -20.28 16.94
C ASP A 167 -41.55 -19.83 17.27
N TRP A 168 -40.55 -20.70 17.12
CA TRP A 168 -39.16 -20.33 17.32
C TRP A 168 -38.62 -19.46 16.17
N ALA A 169 -38.94 -19.80 14.92
CA ALA A 169 -38.48 -19.09 13.74
C ALA A 169 -39.12 -17.70 13.65
N ARG A 170 -38.32 -16.64 13.63
CA ARG A 170 -38.76 -15.24 13.53
C ARG A 170 -38.69 -14.70 12.11
N ASN A 171 -37.75 -15.21 11.35
CA ASN A 171 -37.49 -14.75 9.97
C ASN A 171 -36.91 -15.91 9.12
N PRO A 172 -36.73 -15.72 7.79
CA PRO A 172 -36.24 -16.77 6.89
C PRO A 172 -34.93 -17.45 7.32
N ILE A 173 -34.00 -16.71 7.93
CA ILE A 173 -32.71 -17.27 8.43
C ILE A 173 -33.00 -18.46 9.35
N ASP A 174 -33.90 -18.27 10.26
CA ASP A 174 -34.22 -19.27 11.29
C ASP A 174 -34.81 -20.57 10.67
N ALA A 175 -35.58 -20.43 9.61
CA ALA A 175 -36.14 -21.58 8.91
C ALA A 175 -35.06 -22.46 8.26
N PHE A 176 -34.08 -21.85 7.61
CA PHE A 176 -32.93 -22.59 7.04
C PHE A 176 -32.07 -23.23 8.11
N VAL A 177 -31.77 -22.51 9.18
CA VAL A 177 -30.94 -23.00 10.29
C VAL A 177 -31.69 -24.13 11.01
N LEU A 178 -32.98 -23.98 11.27
CA LEU A 178 -33.80 -25.01 11.89
C LEU A 178 -33.87 -26.29 11.04
N LYS A 179 -34.06 -26.17 9.70
CA LYS A 179 -33.98 -27.30 8.78
C LYS A 179 -32.71 -28.11 8.95
N ALA A 180 -31.54 -27.40 8.97
CA ALA A 180 -30.24 -28.04 9.12
C ALA A 180 -30.05 -28.68 10.51
N MET A 181 -30.48 -28.02 11.59
CA MET A 181 -30.47 -28.59 12.94
C MET A 181 -31.28 -29.89 13.04
N LEU A 182 -32.52 -29.86 12.57
CA LEU A 182 -33.42 -31.00 12.64
C LEU A 182 -32.87 -32.20 11.85
N ALA A 183 -32.21 -31.96 10.71
CA ALA A 183 -31.57 -33.02 9.94
C ALA A 183 -30.44 -33.74 10.71
N GLN A 184 -29.88 -33.07 11.73
CA GLN A 184 -28.86 -33.67 12.63
C GLN A 184 -29.45 -34.13 13.99
N GLY A 185 -30.77 -34.12 14.16
CA GLY A 185 -31.41 -34.43 15.45
C GLY A 185 -31.14 -33.38 16.54
N LEU A 186 -30.77 -32.18 16.16
CA LEU A 186 -30.54 -31.06 17.06
C LEU A 186 -31.80 -30.19 17.21
N SER A 187 -31.91 -29.49 18.32
CA SER A 187 -32.92 -28.46 18.56
C SER A 187 -32.29 -27.16 18.98
N PRO A 188 -32.90 -26.01 18.70
CA PRO A 188 -32.35 -24.72 19.09
C PRO A 188 -32.23 -24.56 20.61
N SER A 189 -31.33 -23.69 21.05
CA SER A 189 -31.28 -23.26 22.45
C SER A 189 -32.31 -22.14 22.73
N GLN A 190 -32.59 -21.91 24.02
CA GLN A 190 -33.47 -20.82 24.41
C GLN A 190 -32.90 -19.45 24.08
N GLN A 191 -33.76 -18.43 24.03
CA GLN A 191 -33.36 -17.06 23.83
C GLN A 191 -32.53 -16.56 25.03
N ALA A 192 -31.46 -15.80 24.77
CA ALA A 192 -30.66 -15.15 25.79
C ALA A 192 -31.44 -14.06 26.54
N GLY A 193 -31.08 -13.81 27.78
CA GLY A 193 -31.62 -12.73 28.58
C GLY A 193 -31.37 -11.35 27.98
N ARG A 194 -32.21 -10.37 28.34
CA ARG A 194 -32.13 -9.02 27.78
C ARG A 194 -30.78 -8.34 28.06
N GLU A 195 -30.20 -8.57 29.23
CA GLU A 195 -28.86 -8.05 29.59
C GLU A 195 -27.76 -8.58 28.64
N THR A 196 -27.81 -9.87 28.34
CA THR A 196 -26.89 -10.49 27.37
C THR A 196 -27.09 -9.92 25.98
N LEU A 197 -28.35 -9.80 25.53
CA LEU A 197 -28.69 -9.31 24.21
C LEU A 197 -28.24 -7.86 23.99
N ILE A 198 -28.49 -6.96 24.95
CA ILE A 198 -28.03 -5.56 24.77
C ILE A 198 -26.50 -5.47 24.71
N ARG A 199 -25.79 -6.17 25.59
CA ARG A 199 -24.31 -6.19 25.57
C ARG A 199 -23.79 -6.75 24.24
N ARG A 200 -24.34 -7.88 23.78
CA ARG A 200 -23.96 -8.52 22.52
C ARG A 200 -24.11 -7.58 21.34
N VAL A 201 -25.28 -6.98 21.19
CA VAL A 201 -25.56 -6.12 20.04
C VAL A 201 -24.78 -4.82 20.05
N TYR A 202 -24.49 -4.25 21.24
CA TYR A 202 -23.62 -3.07 21.35
C TYR A 202 -22.19 -3.36 20.90
N VAL A 203 -21.62 -4.46 21.36
CA VAL A 203 -20.26 -4.86 20.97
C VAL A 203 -20.20 -5.18 19.47
N ASP A 204 -21.18 -5.92 18.95
CA ASP A 204 -21.21 -6.26 17.52
C ASP A 204 -21.33 -5.03 16.63
N MET A 205 -22.27 -4.14 16.96
CA MET A 205 -22.61 -3.03 16.07
C MET A 205 -21.72 -1.80 16.28
N LEU A 206 -21.25 -1.56 17.50
CA LEU A 206 -20.51 -0.34 17.83
C LEU A 206 -19.06 -0.61 18.30
N GLY A 207 -18.74 -1.86 18.68
CA GLY A 207 -17.43 -2.17 19.30
C GLY A 207 -17.23 -1.47 20.65
N LEU A 208 -18.31 -1.16 21.37
CA LEU A 208 -18.35 -0.45 22.65
C LEU A 208 -19.32 -1.13 23.60
N LEU A 209 -19.17 -0.87 24.88
CA LEU A 209 -20.13 -1.32 25.89
C LEU A 209 -21.36 -0.39 25.93
N PRO A 210 -22.55 -0.91 26.27
CA PRO A 210 -23.68 -0.04 26.63
C PRO A 210 -23.40 0.65 27.96
N THR A 211 -23.89 1.89 28.14
CA THR A 211 -23.82 2.56 29.44
C THR A 211 -24.84 1.95 30.41
N PRO A 212 -24.67 2.12 31.73
CA PRO A 212 -25.65 1.67 32.71
C PRO A 212 -27.07 2.18 32.46
N GLU A 213 -27.19 3.44 31.99
CA GLU A 213 -28.44 4.09 31.67
C GLU A 213 -29.11 3.46 30.45
N GLU A 214 -28.34 3.14 29.44
CA GLU A 214 -28.82 2.43 28.21
C GLU A 214 -29.31 1.04 28.53
N VAL A 215 -28.56 0.31 29.39
CA VAL A 215 -28.99 -1.01 29.88
C VAL A 215 -30.30 -0.89 30.65
N GLN A 216 -30.40 0.03 31.61
CA GLN A 216 -31.61 0.22 32.41
C GLN A 216 -32.81 0.60 31.56
N THR A 217 -32.62 1.54 30.63
CA THR A 217 -33.67 1.97 29.68
C THR A 217 -34.19 0.78 28.87
N PHE A 218 -33.29 -0.03 28.33
CA PHE A 218 -33.69 -1.20 27.56
C PHE A 218 -34.37 -2.26 28.44
N LEU A 219 -33.91 -2.53 29.66
CA LEU A 219 -34.53 -3.52 30.55
C LEU A 219 -35.92 -3.11 30.96
N GLN A 220 -36.18 -1.80 31.13
CA GLN A 220 -37.49 -1.26 31.51
C GLN A 220 -38.47 -1.14 30.31
N ASP A 221 -37.97 -1.18 29.07
CA ASP A 221 -38.83 -1.11 27.88
C ASP A 221 -39.62 -2.39 27.70
N THR A 222 -40.90 -2.35 28.04
CA THR A 222 -41.84 -3.51 27.95
C THR A 222 -42.47 -3.67 26.57
N HIS A 223 -42.14 -2.82 25.62
CA HIS A 223 -42.72 -2.91 24.27
C HIS A 223 -42.31 -4.21 23.56
N PRO A 224 -43.20 -4.92 22.88
CA PRO A 224 -42.87 -6.18 22.19
C PRO A 224 -41.70 -6.06 21.20
N MET A 225 -41.51 -4.88 20.56
CA MET A 225 -40.46 -4.59 19.59
C MET A 225 -39.27 -3.83 20.24
N ALA A 226 -39.08 -3.93 21.56
CA ALA A 226 -38.03 -3.23 22.27
C ALA A 226 -36.62 -3.58 21.73
N TYR A 227 -36.41 -4.85 21.42
CA TYR A 227 -35.11 -5.30 20.90
C TYR A 227 -34.85 -4.81 19.44
N GLU A 228 -35.86 -4.90 18.60
CA GLU A 228 -35.81 -4.43 17.20
C GLU A 228 -35.56 -2.91 17.17
N ARG A 229 -36.22 -2.13 18.04
CA ARG A 229 -35.95 -0.67 18.19
C ARG A 229 -34.54 -0.39 18.68
N LEU A 230 -34.02 -1.23 19.58
CA LEU A 230 -32.62 -1.17 20.01
C LEU A 230 -31.68 -1.36 18.81
N VAL A 231 -31.87 -2.41 18.01
CA VAL A 231 -31.10 -2.69 16.79
C VAL A 231 -31.14 -1.50 15.82
N ASP A 232 -32.34 -0.98 15.54
CA ASP A 232 -32.54 0.17 14.62
C ASP A 232 -31.78 1.42 15.12
N ARG A 233 -31.79 1.69 16.42
CA ARG A 233 -31.04 2.78 17.05
C ARG A 233 -29.52 2.61 16.88
N LEU A 234 -28.99 1.42 17.06
CA LEU A 234 -27.56 1.15 16.92
C LEU A 234 -27.11 1.23 15.46
N LEU A 235 -27.92 0.77 14.52
CA LEU A 235 -27.66 0.92 13.07
C LEU A 235 -27.66 2.38 12.62
N ALA A 236 -28.38 3.27 13.33
CA ALA A 236 -28.38 4.70 13.08
C ALA A 236 -27.22 5.44 13.75
N SER A 237 -26.48 4.79 14.66
CA SER A 237 -25.36 5.39 15.38
C SER A 237 -24.16 5.63 14.45
N PRO A 238 -23.48 6.79 14.51
CA PRO A 238 -22.25 7.01 13.77
C PRO A 238 -21.13 6.03 14.12
N ALA A 239 -21.10 5.50 15.35
CA ALA A 239 -20.12 4.50 15.79
C ALA A 239 -20.25 3.16 15.06
N TYR A 240 -21.40 2.90 14.40
CA TYR A 240 -21.59 1.74 13.53
C TYR A 240 -20.57 1.74 12.39
N GLY A 241 -20.41 2.85 11.68
CA GLY A 241 -19.45 2.93 10.59
C GLY A 241 -18.00 2.75 11.05
N GLU A 242 -17.64 3.27 12.24
CA GLU A 242 -16.29 3.06 12.82
C GLU A 242 -16.01 1.57 13.09
N ARG A 243 -16.99 0.87 13.66
CA ARG A 243 -16.89 -0.56 13.95
C ARG A 243 -16.75 -1.39 12.67
N TRP A 244 -17.64 -1.18 11.71
CA TRP A 244 -17.71 -1.99 10.49
C TRP A 244 -16.62 -1.63 9.49
N ALA A 245 -16.16 -0.38 9.49
CA ALA A 245 -14.95 0.00 8.76
C ALA A 245 -13.72 -0.80 9.22
N ARG A 246 -13.58 -1.08 10.53
CA ARG A 246 -12.44 -1.85 11.02
C ARG A 246 -12.35 -3.23 10.36
N HIS A 247 -13.48 -3.94 10.25
CA HIS A 247 -13.54 -5.22 9.57
C HIS A 247 -13.14 -5.13 8.09
N TRP A 248 -13.59 -4.09 7.40
CA TRP A 248 -13.21 -3.86 6.01
C TRP A 248 -11.72 -3.58 5.85
N LEU A 249 -11.16 -2.76 6.73
CA LEU A 249 -9.75 -2.37 6.71
C LEU A 249 -8.80 -3.55 6.96
N ASP A 250 -9.24 -4.58 7.69
CA ASP A 250 -8.49 -5.83 7.85
C ASP A 250 -8.44 -6.65 6.54
N VAL A 251 -9.57 -6.74 5.85
CA VAL A 251 -9.67 -7.48 4.59
C VAL A 251 -8.79 -6.87 3.52
N VAL A 252 -8.67 -5.53 3.49
CA VAL A 252 -7.88 -4.79 2.50
C VAL A 252 -6.48 -4.43 3.01
N HIS A 253 -6.03 -5.02 4.09
CA HIS A 253 -4.72 -4.83 4.74
C HIS A 253 -4.26 -3.36 4.83
N TYR A 254 -5.16 -2.49 5.26
CA TYR A 254 -4.89 -1.05 5.42
C TYR A 254 -3.79 -0.78 6.44
N ALA A 255 -2.87 0.14 6.09
CA ALA A 255 -1.90 0.72 7.01
C ALA A 255 -1.50 2.15 6.63
N ASP A 256 -0.91 2.85 7.60
CA ASP A 256 -0.41 4.23 7.45
C ASP A 256 1.10 4.27 7.14
N THR A 257 1.71 3.11 6.79
CA THR A 257 3.12 2.99 6.36
C THR A 257 3.26 2.09 5.13
N HIS A 258 4.42 2.18 4.46
CA HIS A 258 4.68 1.44 3.22
C HIS A 258 4.99 -0.04 3.45
N GLY A 259 5.67 -0.39 4.53
CA GLY A 259 6.28 -1.71 4.69
C GLY A 259 7.63 -1.81 3.99
N TYR A 260 8.13 -3.03 3.80
CA TYR A 260 9.46 -3.34 3.29
C TYR A 260 10.59 -2.71 4.14
N ASP A 261 11.82 -2.67 3.61
CA ASP A 261 13.01 -2.20 4.32
C ASP A 261 12.95 -0.73 4.74
N LYS A 262 12.30 0.09 3.93
CA LYS A 262 12.07 1.53 4.17
C LYS A 262 10.61 1.77 4.48
N ASP A 263 10.18 1.37 5.66
CA ASP A 263 8.78 1.50 6.10
C ASP A 263 8.40 2.95 6.40
N LYS A 264 8.44 3.78 5.35
CA LYS A 264 8.10 5.21 5.43
C LYS A 264 6.61 5.42 5.68
N LEU A 265 6.30 6.56 6.28
CA LEU A 265 4.94 7.00 6.59
C LEU A 265 4.12 7.23 5.32
N ARG A 266 2.81 6.93 5.40
CA ARG A 266 1.75 7.33 4.46
C ARG A 266 0.82 8.34 5.16
N PRO A 267 1.22 9.59 5.31
CA PRO A 267 0.46 10.56 6.11
C PRO A 267 -0.94 10.83 5.55
N HIS A 268 -1.21 10.47 4.31
CA HIS A 268 -2.47 10.67 3.60
C HIS A 268 -3.24 9.37 3.30
N ALA A 269 -2.99 8.28 4.04
CA ALA A 269 -3.78 7.06 3.93
C ALA A 269 -5.18 7.21 4.57
N TRP A 270 -5.30 7.99 5.65
CA TRP A 270 -6.50 8.13 6.47
C TRP A 270 -7.78 8.58 5.72
N PRO A 271 -7.77 9.36 4.61
CA PRO A 271 -9.00 9.74 3.93
C PRO A 271 -9.74 8.53 3.34
N TYR A 272 -9.02 7.46 2.94
CA TYR A 272 -9.65 6.20 2.54
C TYR A 272 -10.34 5.51 3.72
N ARG A 273 -9.72 5.44 4.91
CA ARG A 273 -10.37 4.92 6.12
C ARG A 273 -11.66 5.70 6.42
N ASP A 274 -11.60 7.02 6.36
CA ASP A 274 -12.76 7.88 6.61
C ASP A 274 -13.85 7.71 5.55
N TYR A 275 -13.48 7.49 4.29
CA TYR A 275 -14.41 7.12 3.22
C TYR A 275 -15.15 5.81 3.57
N VAL A 276 -14.44 4.80 4.05
CA VAL A 276 -15.06 3.51 4.43
C VAL A 276 -16.04 3.71 5.59
N VAL A 277 -15.65 4.47 6.63
CA VAL A 277 -16.53 4.81 7.77
C VAL A 277 -17.80 5.53 7.29
N ARG A 278 -17.67 6.54 6.45
CA ARG A 278 -18.81 7.30 5.88
C ARG A 278 -19.71 6.40 5.04
N SER A 279 -19.13 5.50 4.25
CA SER A 279 -19.88 4.60 3.37
C SER A 279 -20.76 3.63 4.15
N PHE A 280 -20.25 3.03 5.23
CA PHE A 280 -21.07 2.21 6.14
C PHE A 280 -22.14 3.03 6.83
N ASN A 281 -21.82 4.20 7.36
CA ASN A 281 -22.79 5.06 8.03
C ASN A 281 -23.94 5.52 7.11
N ALA A 282 -23.60 5.84 5.86
CA ALA A 282 -24.57 6.21 4.84
C ALA A 282 -25.35 5.02 4.25
N ASP A 283 -25.04 3.79 4.67
CA ASP A 283 -25.58 2.57 4.09
C ASP A 283 -25.46 2.53 2.56
N LYS A 284 -24.26 2.90 2.07
CA LYS A 284 -23.96 2.98 0.63
C LYS A 284 -24.23 1.64 -0.04
N PRO A 285 -25.02 1.57 -1.13
CA PRO A 285 -25.26 0.31 -1.83
C PRO A 285 -23.95 -0.37 -2.23
N TYR A 286 -23.85 -1.68 -1.98
CA TYR A 286 -22.59 -2.43 -2.18
C TYR A 286 -21.99 -2.26 -3.59
N ALA A 287 -22.81 -2.31 -4.62
CA ALA A 287 -22.31 -2.10 -6.00
C ALA A 287 -21.70 -0.69 -6.18
N ARG A 288 -22.25 0.34 -5.54
CA ARG A 288 -21.67 1.69 -5.56
C ARG A 288 -20.34 1.70 -4.81
N PHE A 289 -20.27 1.05 -3.65
CA PHE A 289 -19.08 0.94 -2.82
C PHE A 289 -17.93 0.22 -3.55
N VAL A 290 -18.23 -0.87 -4.29
CA VAL A 290 -17.24 -1.59 -5.12
C VAL A 290 -16.76 -0.73 -6.29
N ARG A 291 -17.68 -0.09 -7.04
CA ARG A 291 -17.33 0.77 -8.18
C ARG A 291 -16.44 1.93 -7.77
N GLU A 292 -16.73 2.56 -6.64
CA GLU A 292 -15.92 3.67 -6.15
C GLU A 292 -14.51 3.23 -5.80
N GLN A 293 -14.32 2.06 -5.20
CA GLN A 293 -13.01 1.57 -4.81
C GLN A 293 -12.14 1.14 -5.99
N LEU A 294 -12.72 0.60 -7.05
CA LEU A 294 -11.98 0.14 -8.22
C LEU A 294 -11.80 1.22 -9.30
N ALA A 295 -12.80 2.06 -9.51
CA ALA A 295 -12.84 3.01 -10.61
C ALA A 295 -13.60 4.30 -10.26
N GLY A 296 -13.61 4.71 -8.99
CA GLY A 296 -14.41 5.84 -8.53
C GLY A 296 -13.97 7.17 -9.13
N ASP A 297 -12.67 7.36 -9.31
CA ASP A 297 -12.08 8.54 -9.95
C ASP A 297 -12.47 8.68 -11.43
N VAL A 298 -12.80 7.58 -12.10
CA VAL A 298 -13.26 7.56 -13.50
C VAL A 298 -14.78 7.68 -13.59
N LEU A 299 -15.50 6.88 -12.81
CA LEU A 299 -16.97 6.84 -12.84
C LEU A 299 -17.62 8.06 -12.17
N TYR A 300 -16.93 8.67 -11.20
CA TYR A 300 -17.46 9.75 -10.38
C TYR A 300 -16.40 10.84 -10.13
N PRO A 301 -15.85 11.44 -11.20
CA PRO A 301 -14.69 12.34 -11.12
C PRO A 301 -14.96 13.61 -10.31
N GLN A 302 -16.25 14.01 -10.15
CA GLN A 302 -16.64 15.17 -9.36
C GLN A 302 -16.91 14.84 -7.88
N SER A 303 -16.75 13.58 -7.49
CA SER A 303 -17.03 13.10 -6.13
C SER A 303 -15.74 12.95 -5.33
N VAL A 304 -15.66 13.59 -4.17
CA VAL A 304 -14.60 13.36 -3.19
C VAL A 304 -14.51 11.86 -2.83
N ASP A 305 -15.68 11.22 -2.65
CA ASP A 305 -15.73 9.77 -2.40
C ASP A 305 -15.22 8.96 -3.58
N GLY A 306 -15.50 9.40 -4.84
CA GLY A 306 -14.99 8.73 -6.03
C GLY A 306 -13.47 8.67 -6.06
N LEU A 307 -12.79 9.74 -5.66
CA LEU A 307 -11.34 9.76 -5.58
C LEU A 307 -10.80 9.05 -4.32
N THR A 308 -11.32 9.38 -3.13
CA THR A 308 -10.79 8.84 -1.88
C THR A 308 -10.99 7.33 -1.76
N ALA A 309 -12.03 6.78 -2.40
CA ALA A 309 -12.28 5.34 -2.49
C ALA A 309 -11.17 4.57 -3.21
N THR A 310 -10.49 5.19 -4.20
CA THR A 310 -9.39 4.53 -4.92
C THR A 310 -8.13 4.33 -4.05
N GLY A 311 -8.16 4.82 -2.81
CA GLY A 311 -7.23 4.39 -1.76
C GLY A 311 -7.22 2.88 -1.55
N PHE A 312 -8.31 2.17 -1.87
CA PHE A 312 -8.39 0.70 -1.92
C PHE A 312 -7.24 0.08 -2.71
N ILE A 313 -6.92 0.64 -3.88
CA ILE A 313 -5.85 0.14 -4.77
C ILE A 313 -4.46 0.30 -4.12
N ALA A 314 -4.33 1.26 -3.20
CA ALA A 314 -3.07 1.62 -2.56
C ALA A 314 -2.94 1.09 -1.11
N THR A 315 -3.86 0.25 -0.64
CA THR A 315 -3.84 -0.23 0.76
C THR A 315 -2.65 -1.11 1.09
N GLY A 316 -2.23 -1.97 0.19
CA GLY A 316 -1.19 -2.98 0.44
C GLY A 316 0.23 -2.44 0.68
N PRO A 317 1.18 -3.32 1.03
CA PRO A 317 2.59 -2.96 1.17
C PRO A 317 3.17 -2.46 -0.17
N TRP A 318 4.17 -1.59 -0.11
CA TRP A 318 4.78 -0.98 -1.30
C TRP A 318 6.28 -0.78 -1.12
N ASP A 319 7.06 -1.31 -2.03
CA ASP A 319 8.51 -1.15 -2.03
C ASP A 319 8.90 0.25 -2.50
N PHE A 320 9.13 1.15 -1.54
CA PHE A 320 9.53 2.52 -1.83
C PHE A 320 10.82 2.59 -2.67
N ILE A 321 11.84 1.81 -2.33
CA ILE A 321 13.13 1.82 -3.03
C ILE A 321 12.98 1.28 -4.44
N GLY A 322 12.31 0.15 -4.60
CA GLY A 322 12.07 -0.47 -5.90
C GLY A 322 11.30 0.42 -6.88
N HIS A 323 10.49 1.35 -6.37
CA HIS A 323 9.72 2.27 -7.21
C HIS A 323 10.36 3.65 -7.37
N ALA A 324 10.92 4.23 -6.31
CA ALA A 324 11.43 5.60 -6.33
C ALA A 324 12.89 5.71 -6.78
N GLU A 325 13.71 4.69 -6.51
CA GLU A 325 15.15 4.72 -6.71
C GLU A 325 15.64 3.74 -7.79
N VAL A 326 14.81 2.73 -8.17
CA VAL A 326 15.18 1.73 -9.18
C VAL A 326 14.36 1.89 -10.45
N SER A 327 15.04 2.08 -11.58
CA SER A 327 14.41 2.18 -12.91
C SER A 327 13.69 0.89 -13.30
N GLU A 328 12.56 1.02 -14.01
CA GLU A 328 11.83 -0.11 -14.61
C GLU A 328 12.64 -0.91 -15.64
N ASP A 329 13.75 -0.35 -16.15
CA ASP A 329 14.65 -1.05 -17.07
C ASP A 329 15.45 -2.15 -16.38
N LYS A 330 15.57 -2.08 -15.06
CA LYS A 330 16.32 -3.06 -14.26
C LYS A 330 15.39 -4.15 -13.76
N VAL A 331 15.94 -5.35 -13.59
CA VAL A 331 15.19 -6.52 -13.12
C VAL A 331 14.49 -6.24 -11.78
N ASP A 332 15.20 -5.65 -10.81
CA ASP A 332 14.60 -5.34 -9.49
C ASP A 332 13.45 -4.34 -9.60
N GLY A 333 13.56 -3.34 -10.49
CA GLY A 333 12.47 -2.42 -10.77
C GLY A 333 11.26 -3.09 -11.43
N GLN A 334 11.49 -4.07 -12.32
CA GLN A 334 10.41 -4.87 -12.91
C GLN A 334 9.74 -5.76 -11.87
N ILE A 335 10.51 -6.38 -10.97
CA ILE A 335 9.99 -7.20 -9.87
C ILE A 335 9.11 -6.34 -8.95
N ALA A 336 9.57 -5.16 -8.54
CA ALA A 336 8.80 -4.27 -7.68
C ALA A 336 7.42 -3.93 -8.28
N ARG A 337 7.37 -3.53 -9.57
CA ARG A 337 6.12 -3.20 -10.26
C ARG A 337 5.25 -4.42 -10.52
N HIS A 338 5.85 -5.58 -10.75
CA HIS A 338 5.11 -6.84 -10.87
C HIS A 338 4.42 -7.22 -9.55
N LEU A 339 5.14 -7.14 -8.43
CA LEU A 339 4.60 -7.44 -7.10
C LEU A 339 3.55 -6.42 -6.66
N ASP A 340 3.70 -5.16 -7.04
CA ASP A 340 2.70 -4.13 -6.75
C ASP A 340 1.36 -4.43 -7.46
N ARG A 341 1.41 -4.82 -8.74
CA ARG A 341 0.21 -5.27 -9.46
C ARG A 341 -0.34 -6.60 -8.95
N ASP A 342 0.52 -7.52 -8.51
CA ASP A 342 0.10 -8.77 -7.86
C ASP A 342 -0.73 -8.47 -6.61
N ASP A 343 -0.29 -7.51 -5.80
CA ASP A 343 -1.02 -7.07 -4.61
C ASP A 343 -2.38 -6.44 -4.97
N MET A 344 -2.44 -5.56 -5.97
CA MET A 344 -3.70 -4.94 -6.44
C MET A 344 -4.70 -5.99 -6.90
N VAL A 345 -4.25 -6.96 -7.71
CA VAL A 345 -5.09 -8.08 -8.20
C VAL A 345 -5.55 -8.94 -7.04
N THR A 346 -4.64 -9.35 -6.17
CA THR A 346 -4.94 -10.24 -5.05
C THR A 346 -5.92 -9.58 -4.08
N THR A 347 -5.71 -8.29 -3.78
CA THR A 347 -6.61 -7.52 -2.93
C THR A 347 -8.02 -7.45 -3.53
N ALA A 348 -8.14 -7.14 -4.83
CA ALA A 348 -9.45 -7.07 -5.48
C ALA A 348 -10.16 -8.44 -5.51
N MET A 349 -9.46 -9.49 -5.91
CA MET A 349 -10.07 -10.81 -6.08
C MET A 349 -10.41 -11.46 -4.73
N ASN A 350 -9.54 -11.42 -3.75
CA ASN A 350 -9.85 -11.94 -2.42
C ASN A 350 -10.97 -11.17 -1.74
N THR A 351 -10.98 -9.83 -1.85
CA THR A 351 -11.97 -8.98 -1.18
C THR A 351 -13.36 -9.17 -1.75
N PHE A 352 -13.50 -9.16 -3.07
CA PHE A 352 -14.81 -9.10 -3.72
C PHE A 352 -15.35 -10.46 -4.18
N VAL A 353 -14.46 -11.43 -4.46
CA VAL A 353 -14.89 -12.73 -5.03
C VAL A 353 -14.34 -13.96 -4.31
N SER A 354 -13.65 -13.80 -3.19
CA SER A 354 -13.10 -14.90 -2.36
C SER A 354 -12.37 -15.98 -3.16
N THR A 355 -11.47 -15.55 -4.07
CA THR A 355 -10.71 -16.44 -4.96
C THR A 355 -9.22 -16.20 -4.84
N THR A 356 -8.45 -17.28 -4.70
CA THR A 356 -6.98 -17.27 -4.52
C THR A 356 -6.25 -17.26 -5.86
N VAL A 357 -6.44 -16.23 -6.69
CA VAL A 357 -5.88 -16.14 -8.05
C VAL A 357 -4.35 -16.07 -8.10
N GLN A 358 -3.70 -15.63 -7.03
CA GLN A 358 -2.23 -15.48 -6.94
C GLN A 358 -1.47 -16.79 -7.13
N CYS A 359 -2.10 -17.95 -6.92
CA CYS A 359 -1.49 -19.24 -7.24
C CYS A 359 -1.20 -19.36 -8.73
N ALA A 360 -1.98 -18.69 -9.59
CA ALA A 360 -1.80 -18.73 -11.04
C ALA A 360 -0.67 -17.81 -11.55
N ARG A 361 0.05 -17.12 -10.68
CA ARG A 361 1.24 -16.31 -11.03
C ARG A 361 2.37 -17.14 -11.64
N CYS A 362 2.61 -18.35 -11.13
CA CYS A 362 3.76 -19.17 -11.52
C CYS A 362 3.39 -20.39 -12.37
N HIS A 363 2.16 -20.88 -12.24
CA HIS A 363 1.60 -22.04 -12.97
C HIS A 363 0.07 -21.92 -12.97
N HIS A 364 -0.63 -22.64 -13.83
CA HIS A 364 -2.08 -22.70 -13.76
C HIS A 364 -2.52 -23.14 -12.36
N HIS A 365 -3.63 -22.56 -11.88
CA HIS A 365 -4.14 -22.91 -10.55
C HIS A 365 -4.39 -24.42 -10.47
N LYS A 366 -3.94 -25.05 -9.39
CA LYS A 366 -3.91 -26.51 -9.31
C LYS A 366 -5.31 -27.17 -9.26
N PHE A 367 -6.27 -26.46 -8.69
CA PHE A 367 -7.57 -27.04 -8.37
C PHE A 367 -8.73 -26.24 -9.01
N ASP A 368 -8.59 -24.94 -9.10
CA ASP A 368 -9.62 -24.05 -9.58
C ASP A 368 -9.35 -23.65 -11.05
N PRO A 369 -10.40 -23.33 -11.82
CA PRO A 369 -10.28 -23.05 -13.25
C PRO A 369 -9.69 -21.67 -13.52
N VAL A 370 -8.49 -21.41 -13.02
CA VAL A 370 -7.75 -20.15 -13.19
C VAL A 370 -6.41 -20.45 -13.87
N ARG A 371 -6.24 -19.94 -15.07
CA ARG A 371 -4.99 -20.10 -15.84
C ARG A 371 -4.01 -18.97 -15.55
N MET A 372 -2.76 -19.17 -15.88
CA MET A 372 -1.77 -18.08 -15.88
C MET A 372 -2.23 -16.90 -16.72
N ASP A 373 -2.78 -17.16 -17.90
CA ASP A 373 -3.32 -16.13 -18.78
C ASP A 373 -4.36 -15.25 -18.11
N ASP A 374 -5.30 -15.86 -17.38
CA ASP A 374 -6.35 -15.15 -16.66
C ASP A 374 -5.76 -14.24 -15.57
N TYR A 375 -4.77 -14.76 -14.83
CA TYR A 375 -4.07 -14.00 -13.80
C TYR A 375 -3.32 -12.78 -14.39
N TYR A 376 -2.58 -12.98 -15.50
CA TYR A 376 -1.89 -11.86 -16.14
C TYR A 376 -2.85 -10.90 -16.85
N SER A 377 -4.00 -11.37 -17.31
CA SER A 377 -5.07 -10.51 -17.80
C SER A 377 -5.66 -9.63 -16.71
N LEU A 378 -5.79 -10.14 -15.48
CA LEU A 378 -6.13 -9.32 -14.31
C LEU A 378 -5.03 -8.29 -14.00
N GLN A 379 -3.73 -8.65 -14.09
CA GLN A 379 -2.64 -7.67 -13.96
C GLN A 379 -2.70 -6.57 -15.03
N ALA A 380 -3.14 -6.90 -16.23
CA ALA A 380 -3.29 -5.94 -17.32
C ALA A 380 -4.37 -4.88 -17.05
N VAL A 381 -5.31 -5.15 -16.14
CA VAL A 381 -6.28 -4.14 -15.68
C VAL A 381 -5.58 -2.98 -14.97
N PHE A 382 -4.58 -3.27 -14.16
CA PHE A 382 -3.83 -2.30 -13.34
C PHE A 382 -2.51 -1.85 -13.98
N ALA A 383 -2.31 -2.12 -15.26
CA ALA A 383 -1.04 -1.94 -15.95
C ALA A 383 -0.52 -0.49 -16.00
N ALA A 384 -1.40 0.50 -15.90
CA ALA A 384 -1.05 1.92 -15.91
C ALA A 384 -0.96 2.54 -14.51
N LEU A 385 -1.24 1.78 -13.45
CA LEU A 385 -1.31 2.30 -12.11
C LEU A 385 -0.01 2.11 -11.32
N ASP A 386 0.29 3.12 -10.51
CA ASP A 386 1.18 3.12 -9.37
C ASP A 386 0.41 3.69 -8.16
N ARG A 387 1.08 3.84 -7.03
CA ARG A 387 0.50 4.37 -5.78
C ARG A 387 1.16 5.69 -5.43
N SER A 388 0.36 6.72 -5.17
CA SER A 388 0.87 8.04 -4.83
C SER A 388 -0.18 8.89 -4.10
N ASP A 389 0.25 10.03 -3.56
CA ASP A 389 -0.66 11.05 -3.06
C ASP A 389 -1.37 11.75 -4.22
N ARG A 390 -2.70 11.79 -4.14
CA ARG A 390 -3.56 12.52 -5.07
C ARG A 390 -4.25 13.67 -4.34
N GLU A 391 -4.25 14.84 -4.97
CA GLU A 391 -4.85 16.05 -4.42
C GLU A 391 -6.35 16.13 -4.70
N PHE A 392 -7.11 16.67 -3.75
CA PHE A 392 -8.53 16.95 -3.88
C PHE A 392 -8.97 18.07 -2.97
N ASP A 393 -10.05 18.75 -3.33
CA ASP A 393 -10.73 19.69 -2.45
C ASP A 393 -11.86 18.97 -1.71
N ALA A 394 -11.86 19.07 -0.39
CA ALA A 394 -12.91 18.44 0.44
C ALA A 394 -14.29 19.10 0.26
N ASP A 395 -14.31 20.43 -0.04
CA ASP A 395 -15.53 21.18 -0.33
C ASP A 395 -15.78 21.21 -1.85
N PRO A 396 -16.90 20.70 -2.35
CA PRO A 396 -17.23 20.73 -3.77
C PRO A 396 -17.36 22.16 -4.35
N VAL A 397 -17.59 23.17 -3.54
CA VAL A 397 -17.63 24.58 -3.99
C VAL A 397 -16.21 25.05 -4.28
N VAL A 398 -15.30 24.79 -3.35
CA VAL A 398 -13.87 25.09 -3.52
C VAL A 398 -13.29 24.33 -4.71
N ALA A 399 -13.62 23.05 -4.87
CA ALA A 399 -13.22 22.24 -6.00
C ALA A 399 -13.59 22.87 -7.36
N ARG A 400 -14.86 23.29 -7.51
CA ARG A 400 -15.32 23.95 -8.74
C ARG A 400 -14.63 25.30 -8.97
N GLN A 401 -14.41 26.07 -7.91
CA GLN A 401 -13.73 27.36 -7.99
C GLN A 401 -12.27 27.18 -8.41
N ARG A 402 -11.57 26.24 -7.81
CA ARG A 402 -10.19 25.91 -8.17
C ARG A 402 -10.09 25.41 -9.60
N GLN A 403 -10.97 24.51 -10.02
CA GLN A 403 -11.03 24.03 -11.40
C GLN A 403 -11.23 25.19 -12.38
N PHE A 404 -12.19 26.06 -12.14
CA PHE A 404 -12.45 27.24 -12.98
C PHE A 404 -11.19 28.13 -13.10
N LEU A 405 -10.53 28.42 -11.97
CA LEU A 405 -9.30 29.22 -11.96
C LEU A 405 -8.15 28.53 -12.68
N GLN A 406 -8.00 27.21 -12.54
CA GLN A 406 -6.98 26.43 -13.25
C GLN A 406 -7.21 26.40 -14.76
N GLU A 407 -8.46 26.19 -15.19
CA GLU A 407 -8.85 26.26 -16.60
C GLU A 407 -8.57 27.66 -17.16
N ARG A 408 -8.90 28.70 -16.41
CA ARG A 408 -8.63 30.09 -16.80
C ARG A 408 -7.13 30.36 -16.92
N LYS A 409 -6.34 29.92 -15.95
CA LYS A 409 -4.85 29.97 -16.00
C LYS A 409 -4.30 29.29 -17.23
N THR A 410 -4.79 28.11 -17.55
CA THR A 410 -4.37 27.34 -18.73
C THR A 410 -4.68 28.09 -20.01
N GLN A 411 -5.91 28.62 -20.12
CA GLN A 411 -6.34 29.40 -21.29
C GLN A 411 -5.49 30.67 -21.47
N LEU A 412 -5.25 31.45 -20.40
CA LEU A 412 -4.42 32.65 -20.44
C LEU A 412 -2.98 32.33 -20.84
N THR A 413 -2.43 31.23 -20.31
CA THR A 413 -1.08 30.76 -20.65
C THR A 413 -1.00 30.34 -22.13
N ALA A 414 -2.00 29.64 -22.64
CA ALA A 414 -2.08 29.29 -24.03
C ALA A 414 -2.21 30.51 -24.93
N ASN A 415 -3.04 31.48 -24.56
CA ASN A 415 -3.19 32.72 -25.29
C ASN A 415 -1.88 33.53 -25.34
N LEU A 416 -1.16 33.66 -24.20
CA LEU A 416 0.14 34.31 -24.16
C LEU A 416 1.16 33.60 -25.03
N SER A 417 1.22 32.28 -25.02
CA SER A 417 2.13 31.48 -25.86
C SER A 417 1.83 31.66 -27.34
N ALA A 418 0.56 31.62 -27.72
CA ALA A 418 0.11 31.83 -29.09
C ALA A 418 0.44 33.28 -29.57
N LEU A 419 0.26 34.24 -28.70
CA LEU A 419 0.61 35.65 -28.98
C LEU A 419 2.12 35.84 -29.15
N GLN A 420 2.93 35.24 -28.28
CA GLN A 420 4.40 35.25 -28.39
C GLN A 420 4.86 34.63 -29.71
N GLU A 421 4.25 33.53 -30.13
CA GLU A 421 4.58 32.91 -31.41
C GLU A 421 4.18 33.81 -32.60
N ARG A 422 3.04 34.48 -32.57
CA ARG A 422 2.65 35.49 -33.58
C ARG A 422 3.63 36.66 -33.65
N ILE A 423 4.12 37.16 -32.49
CA ILE A 423 5.12 38.22 -32.42
C ILE A 423 6.45 37.72 -33.04
N ARG A 424 6.88 36.52 -32.73
CA ARG A 424 8.09 35.90 -33.32
C ARG A 424 7.98 35.74 -34.85
N GLN A 425 6.82 35.28 -35.34
CA GLN A 425 6.59 35.16 -36.77
C GLN A 425 6.68 36.51 -37.48
N LYS A 426 6.14 37.56 -36.87
CA LYS A 426 6.20 38.89 -37.42
C LYS A 426 7.59 39.52 -37.35
N ALA A 427 8.37 39.26 -36.29
CA ALA A 427 9.77 39.64 -36.19
C ALA A 427 10.66 38.97 -37.26
N GLY A 428 10.25 37.77 -37.72
CA GLY A 428 10.77 37.11 -38.90
C GLY A 428 12.26 36.70 -38.83
N GLU A 429 12.90 36.76 -40.01
CA GLU A 429 14.29 36.32 -40.20
C GLU A 429 15.33 37.03 -39.28
N PRO A 430 15.21 38.34 -39.00
CA PRO A 430 16.17 39.01 -38.10
C PRO A 430 16.17 38.40 -36.70
N LEU A 431 14.99 38.09 -36.17
CA LEU A 431 14.88 37.46 -34.85
C LEU A 431 15.44 36.04 -34.83
N ARG A 432 15.15 35.25 -35.87
CA ARG A 432 15.66 33.86 -35.98
C ARG A 432 17.18 33.83 -35.98
N LYS A 433 17.83 34.78 -36.68
CA LYS A 433 19.31 34.91 -36.68
C LYS A 433 19.85 35.20 -35.31
N VAL A 434 19.26 36.16 -34.60
CA VAL A 434 19.69 36.54 -33.25
C VAL A 434 19.45 35.36 -32.28
N GLU A 435 18.32 34.66 -32.33
CA GLU A 435 18.02 33.52 -31.48
C GLU A 435 18.97 32.34 -31.78
N ALA A 436 19.34 32.10 -33.05
CA ALA A 436 20.32 31.09 -33.41
C ALA A 436 21.72 31.43 -32.87
N SER A 437 22.13 32.71 -32.92
CA SER A 437 23.38 33.15 -32.34
C SER A 437 23.39 33.03 -30.81
N ILE A 438 22.30 33.37 -30.14
CA ILE A 438 22.12 33.17 -28.70
C ILE A 438 22.25 31.67 -28.36
N GLN A 439 21.53 30.82 -29.06
CA GLN A 439 21.58 29.37 -28.83
C GLN A 439 22.97 28.79 -29.05
N THR A 440 23.68 29.28 -30.05
CA THR A 440 25.08 28.86 -30.33
C THR A 440 25.99 29.26 -29.20
N LEU A 441 25.88 30.49 -28.70
CA LEU A 441 26.69 30.98 -27.58
C LEU A 441 26.32 30.29 -26.26
N GLU A 442 25.04 30.05 -26.00
CA GLU A 442 24.59 29.32 -24.81
C GLU A 442 25.09 27.86 -24.84
N LYS A 443 25.04 27.19 -26.02
CA LYS A 443 25.63 25.85 -26.18
C LYS A 443 27.15 25.86 -26.01
N ALA A 444 27.83 26.85 -26.55
CA ALA A 444 29.29 27.01 -26.38
C ALA A 444 29.63 27.27 -24.93
N SER A 445 28.85 28.03 -24.21
CA SER A 445 29.00 28.27 -22.78
C SER A 445 28.76 27.00 -21.97
N ALA A 446 27.73 26.22 -22.32
CA ALA A 446 27.39 24.93 -21.65
C ALA A 446 28.43 23.81 -21.94
N SER A 447 29.21 23.91 -23.00
CA SER A 447 30.26 22.95 -23.38
C SER A 447 31.66 23.34 -22.88
N ARG A 448 31.80 24.43 -22.12
CA ARG A 448 33.09 24.83 -21.55
C ARG A 448 33.51 23.86 -20.44
N PRO A 449 34.84 23.54 -20.32
CA PRO A 449 35.31 22.80 -19.18
C PRO A 449 34.98 23.55 -17.88
N ASP A 450 34.63 22.82 -16.87
CA ASP A 450 34.16 23.25 -15.56
C ASP A 450 35.12 24.25 -14.89
N ALA A 451 34.89 25.55 -15.09
CA ALA A 451 35.60 26.63 -14.41
C ALA A 451 34.95 26.86 -13.02
N TYR A 452 34.79 25.78 -12.27
CA TYR A 452 34.52 25.81 -10.85
C TYR A 452 35.84 25.96 -10.11
N GLY A 453 35.80 26.23 -8.83
CA GLY A 453 37.04 26.39 -8.09
C GLY A 453 36.91 25.93 -6.65
N TYR A 454 37.35 26.81 -5.74
CA TYR A 454 37.11 26.66 -4.32
C TYR A 454 35.72 27.18 -3.93
N HIS A 455 35.07 26.45 -3.01
CA HIS A 455 33.77 26.83 -2.40
C HIS A 455 33.86 26.58 -0.88
N SER A 456 33.63 27.61 -0.06
CA SER A 456 33.59 27.49 1.39
C SER A 456 32.40 26.65 1.85
N ALA A 457 32.35 26.20 3.10
CA ALA A 457 31.13 25.78 3.73
C ALA A 457 30.12 26.94 3.75
N ILE A 458 28.82 26.58 3.70
CA ILE A 458 27.70 27.54 3.72
C ILE A 458 27.61 28.19 5.10
N ALA A 459 27.27 29.47 5.16
CA ALA A 459 27.04 30.22 6.39
C ALA A 459 25.62 30.84 6.42
N ASP A 460 25.06 30.95 7.60
CA ASP A 460 23.71 31.51 7.80
C ASP A 460 23.70 33.03 7.86
N VAL A 461 24.88 33.65 8.03
CA VAL A 461 25.06 35.13 8.12
C VAL A 461 26.23 35.60 7.27
N PRO A 462 26.17 36.83 6.71
CA PRO A 462 27.20 37.33 5.78
C PRO A 462 28.55 37.66 6.44
N ASP A 463 28.54 38.04 7.71
CA ASP A 463 29.71 38.63 8.39
C ASP A 463 30.59 37.58 9.09
N VAL A 464 30.73 36.39 8.47
CA VAL A 464 31.59 35.31 8.93
C VAL A 464 32.88 35.30 8.14
N GLU A 465 34.02 35.44 8.81
CA GLU A 465 35.31 35.33 8.13
C GLU A 465 35.55 33.92 7.61
N LYS A 466 35.82 33.81 6.31
CA LYS A 466 36.27 32.59 5.63
C LYS A 466 37.60 32.89 4.93
N TRP A 467 38.53 31.93 4.94
CA TRP A 467 39.80 32.15 4.23
C TRP A 467 40.21 30.91 3.46
N VAL A 468 40.95 31.17 2.36
CA VAL A 468 41.70 30.18 1.59
C VAL A 468 43.11 30.68 1.35
N GLN A 469 44.08 29.78 1.42
CA GLN A 469 45.51 30.15 1.22
C GLN A 469 46.25 29.15 0.33
N VAL A 470 47.20 29.64 -0.42
CA VAL A 470 48.07 28.87 -1.30
C VAL A 470 49.51 28.89 -0.72
N ASP A 471 50.14 27.69 -0.70
CA ASP A 471 51.56 27.51 -0.34
C ASP A 471 52.41 27.44 -1.63
N LEU A 472 53.18 28.43 -1.92
CA LEU A 472 54.06 28.52 -3.11
C LEU A 472 55.27 27.58 -3.01
N GLY A 473 55.37 26.75 -1.96
CA GLY A 473 56.40 25.76 -1.74
C GLY A 473 57.69 26.31 -1.13
N SER A 474 58.11 27.54 -1.53
CA SER A 474 59.25 28.25 -0.98
C SER A 474 58.99 29.75 -0.98
N VAL A 475 59.82 30.51 -0.26
CA VAL A 475 59.72 31.98 -0.28
C VAL A 475 60.05 32.49 -1.68
N GLN A 476 59.10 33.17 -2.30
CA GLN A 476 59.17 33.71 -3.66
C GLN A 476 58.97 35.22 -3.63
N ARG A 477 59.46 35.93 -4.65
CA ARG A 477 59.29 37.36 -4.83
C ARG A 477 58.06 37.59 -5.70
N ILE A 478 56.90 37.87 -5.06
CA ILE A 478 55.63 38.10 -5.72
C ILE A 478 55.35 39.57 -5.96
N GLN A 479 54.68 39.92 -7.08
CA GLN A 479 54.35 41.31 -7.46
C GLN A 479 52.86 41.49 -7.85
N GLN A 480 52.14 40.43 -8.18
CA GLN A 480 50.76 40.55 -8.62
C GLN A 480 49.92 39.34 -8.12
N VAL A 481 48.65 39.60 -7.79
CA VAL A 481 47.65 38.60 -7.53
C VAL A 481 46.44 38.80 -8.42
N ARG A 482 45.80 37.68 -8.84
CA ARG A 482 44.56 37.67 -9.62
C ARG A 482 43.61 36.71 -9.00
N LEU A 483 42.33 37.17 -8.82
CA LEU A 483 41.23 36.37 -8.37
C LEU A 483 40.20 36.25 -9.50
N TRP A 484 39.94 35.07 -9.95
CA TRP A 484 38.94 34.80 -10.97
C TRP A 484 37.61 34.41 -10.33
N GLY A 485 36.50 35.00 -10.82
CA GLY A 485 35.15 34.68 -10.33
C GLY A 485 34.63 33.40 -10.92
N CYS A 486 33.84 32.68 -10.14
CA CYS A 486 33.15 31.48 -10.58
C CYS A 486 31.95 31.82 -11.47
N GLU A 487 31.51 30.81 -12.25
CA GLU A 487 30.24 30.86 -13.00
C GLU A 487 29.40 29.61 -12.63
N ASP A 488 28.28 29.85 -11.94
CA ASP A 488 27.35 28.80 -11.54
C ASP A 488 25.92 29.32 -11.55
N ASP A 489 25.06 28.64 -12.32
CA ASP A 489 23.64 29.00 -12.48
C ASP A 489 22.76 28.62 -11.28
N PHE A 490 23.34 28.22 -10.16
CA PHE A 490 22.57 27.91 -8.97
C PHE A 490 21.69 29.12 -8.58
N ASN A 491 20.41 28.90 -8.48
CA ASN A 491 19.40 29.93 -8.18
C ASN A 491 19.43 31.17 -9.11
N GLY A 492 19.91 30.98 -10.35
CA GLY A 492 20.01 32.05 -11.36
C GLY A 492 21.10 33.07 -11.12
N ILE A 493 22.13 32.79 -10.31
CA ILE A 493 23.23 33.71 -9.99
C ILE A 493 24.15 33.91 -11.19
N GLY A 494 24.64 32.83 -11.82
CA GLY A 494 25.51 32.87 -12.98
C GLY A 494 26.94 33.33 -12.68
N ALA A 495 27.45 34.29 -13.48
CA ALA A 495 28.79 34.81 -13.39
C ALA A 495 29.04 35.60 -12.08
N GLY A 496 30.16 35.32 -11.41
CA GLY A 496 30.50 35.93 -10.11
C GLY A 496 29.95 35.19 -8.91
N PHE A 497 29.47 33.94 -9.11
CA PHE A 497 28.95 33.07 -8.04
C PHE A 497 29.90 32.99 -6.86
N GLY A 498 29.46 33.42 -5.69
CA GLY A 498 30.22 33.36 -4.44
C GLY A 498 31.39 34.31 -4.30
N PHE A 499 31.60 35.26 -5.25
CA PHE A 499 32.71 36.24 -5.11
C PHE A 499 32.43 37.16 -3.92
N PRO A 500 33.39 37.30 -2.94
CA PRO A 500 33.12 38.00 -1.70
C PRO A 500 33.04 39.52 -1.92
N PRO A 501 32.02 40.24 -1.42
CA PRO A 501 31.93 41.68 -1.51
C PRO A 501 33.00 42.39 -0.68
N ARG A 502 33.43 41.82 0.44
CA ARG A 502 34.53 42.37 1.25
C ARG A 502 35.57 41.33 1.56
N PHE A 503 36.85 41.69 1.31
CA PHE A 503 37.95 40.77 1.54
C PHE A 503 39.26 41.46 1.73
N ARG A 504 40.26 40.75 2.22
CA ARG A 504 41.67 41.14 2.21
C ARG A 504 42.53 40.03 1.63
N ILE A 505 43.66 40.43 1.04
CA ILE A 505 44.70 39.50 0.56
C ILE A 505 45.96 39.82 1.32
N GLU A 506 46.53 38.82 1.95
CA GLU A 506 47.74 38.95 2.76
C GLU A 506 48.77 37.93 2.26
N ALA A 507 50.06 38.31 2.35
CA ALA A 507 51.16 37.42 2.04
C ALA A 507 52.08 37.27 3.26
N SER A 508 52.66 36.09 3.44
CA SER A 508 53.55 35.80 4.58
C SER A 508 54.60 34.74 4.21
N SER A 509 55.76 34.79 4.90
CA SER A 509 56.69 33.66 4.89
C SER A 509 56.26 32.51 5.80
N GLU A 510 55.30 32.73 6.70
CA GLU A 510 54.76 31.76 7.67
C GLU A 510 53.33 31.36 7.38
N ALA A 511 53.00 30.08 7.46
CA ALA A 511 51.68 29.55 7.21
C ALA A 511 50.60 30.08 8.20
N SER A 512 51.02 30.51 9.40
CA SER A 512 50.12 30.96 10.48
C SER A 512 49.69 32.43 10.31
N PHE A 513 50.45 33.26 9.56
CA PHE A 513 50.20 34.68 9.42
C PHE A 513 50.24 35.46 10.76
N THR A 514 51.04 35.01 11.75
CA THR A 514 51.01 35.55 13.10
C THR A 514 52.10 36.60 13.37
N GLN A 515 53.27 36.42 12.83
CA GLN A 515 54.43 37.32 13.14
C GLN A 515 54.77 38.21 11.97
N GLU A 516 54.82 37.71 10.75
CA GLU A 516 55.16 38.48 9.55
C GLU A 516 54.06 38.39 8.52
N LYS A 517 53.46 39.50 8.13
CA LYS A 517 52.46 39.56 7.07
C LYS A 517 52.49 40.87 6.32
N HIS A 518 52.41 40.80 5.01
CA HIS A 518 52.24 41.91 4.12
C HIS A 518 50.81 42.00 3.67
N SER A 519 50.12 43.15 3.90
CA SER A 519 48.79 43.40 3.32
C SER A 519 48.96 43.77 1.86
N LEU A 520 48.47 42.94 0.95
CA LEU A 520 48.51 43.18 -0.49
C LEU A 520 47.29 43.93 -0.98
N VAL A 521 46.16 43.60 -0.42
CA VAL A 521 44.85 44.21 -0.72
C VAL A 521 44.04 44.26 0.58
N ASP A 522 43.35 45.38 0.82
CA ASP A 522 42.41 45.50 1.93
C ASP A 522 41.13 46.20 1.48
N HIS A 523 40.06 45.42 1.30
CA HIS A 523 38.71 45.86 1.01
C HIS A 523 37.75 45.42 2.13
N THR A 524 38.18 45.50 3.37
CA THR A 524 37.36 45.09 4.51
C THR A 524 36.29 46.12 4.90
N GLN A 525 36.46 47.38 4.47
CA GLN A 525 35.56 48.48 4.81
C GLN A 525 34.68 48.97 3.64
N GLU A 526 34.95 48.51 2.43
CA GLU A 526 34.23 48.91 1.23
C GLU A 526 33.85 47.70 0.37
N ASP A 527 32.69 47.76 -0.28
CA ASP A 527 32.25 46.65 -1.14
C ASP A 527 32.95 46.68 -2.50
N VAL A 528 33.45 45.56 -2.91
CA VAL A 528 34.05 45.36 -4.23
C VAL A 528 32.98 44.80 -5.17
N THR A 529 32.83 45.44 -6.33
CA THR A 529 31.95 44.89 -7.38
C THR A 529 32.55 43.58 -7.90
N SER A 530 31.72 42.53 -7.92
CA SER A 530 32.15 41.23 -8.47
C SER A 530 32.64 41.38 -9.92
N PRO A 531 33.75 40.78 -10.29
CA PRO A 531 34.24 40.79 -11.68
C PRO A 531 33.41 39.88 -12.60
N GLY A 532 32.33 39.28 -12.11
CA GLY A 532 31.61 38.24 -12.85
C GLY A 532 32.49 36.98 -13.02
N SER A 533 32.50 36.39 -14.22
CA SER A 533 33.47 35.35 -14.58
C SER A 533 34.85 35.89 -14.91
N GLY A 534 35.06 37.19 -14.85
CA GLY A 534 36.36 37.85 -15.13
C GLY A 534 37.32 37.83 -13.95
N VAL A 535 38.33 38.73 -14.02
CA VAL A 535 39.42 38.77 -13.06
C VAL A 535 39.42 40.07 -12.24
N PHE A 536 39.61 39.92 -10.94
CA PHE A 536 40.06 40.98 -10.06
C PHE A 536 41.59 40.90 -9.94
N GLU A 537 42.34 41.92 -10.39
CA GLU A 537 43.80 41.89 -10.31
C GLU A 537 44.38 43.08 -9.52
N ARG A 538 45.48 42.81 -8.86
CA ARG A 538 46.21 43.83 -8.13
C ARG A 538 47.71 43.61 -8.26
N THR A 539 48.42 44.70 -8.72
CA THR A 539 49.89 44.78 -8.74
C THR A 539 50.30 45.61 -7.54
N PHE A 540 51.43 45.23 -6.90
CA PHE A 540 51.98 45.86 -5.70
C PHE A 540 53.52 45.83 -5.76
N GLU A 541 54.16 46.58 -4.86
CA GLU A 541 55.61 46.51 -4.71
C GLU A 541 56.04 45.09 -4.35
N PRO A 542 57.07 44.54 -5.00
CA PRO A 542 57.50 43.18 -4.82
C PRO A 542 57.78 42.81 -3.37
N VAL A 543 57.05 41.77 -2.83
CA VAL A 543 57.25 41.26 -1.48
C VAL A 543 57.77 39.84 -1.50
N GLN A 544 58.53 39.45 -0.46
CA GLN A 544 58.98 38.06 -0.28
C GLN A 544 57.88 37.28 0.52
N ALA A 545 57.29 36.22 -0.06
CA ALA A 545 56.33 35.44 0.62
C ALA A 545 56.33 34.00 0.13
N ARG A 546 55.95 33.08 1.01
CA ARG A 546 55.64 31.68 0.66
C ARG A 546 54.14 31.41 0.62
N TYR A 547 53.40 32.12 1.45
CA TYR A 547 51.95 31.92 1.56
C TYR A 547 51.21 33.16 1.10
N VAL A 548 50.11 32.94 0.34
CA VAL A 548 49.18 33.99 -0.02
C VAL A 548 47.79 33.56 0.44
N ARG A 549 47.14 34.41 1.25
CA ARG A 549 45.82 34.13 1.81
C ARG A 549 44.80 35.17 1.35
N VAL A 550 43.67 34.70 0.90
CA VAL A 550 42.46 35.50 0.65
C VAL A 550 41.49 35.24 1.81
N THR A 551 41.15 36.31 2.54
CA THR A 551 40.19 36.27 3.63
C THR A 551 38.95 37.08 3.25
N ALA A 552 37.81 36.44 3.03
CA ALA A 552 36.51 37.07 2.90
C ALA A 552 36.03 37.50 4.30
N THR A 553 35.74 38.80 4.46
CA THR A 553 35.17 39.39 5.69
C THR A 553 33.67 39.64 5.57
N GLN A 554 33.13 39.62 4.34
CA GLN A 554 31.72 39.57 4.05
C GLN A 554 31.50 38.57 2.91
N LEU A 555 30.62 37.63 3.14
CA LEU A 555 30.34 36.56 2.19
C LEU A 555 29.29 36.99 1.16
N ALA A 556 29.35 36.39 -0.02
CA ALA A 556 28.34 36.58 -1.07
C ALA A 556 27.01 35.88 -0.74
N HIS A 557 25.91 36.56 -1.03
CA HIS A 557 24.56 35.99 -0.90
C HIS A 557 24.29 34.95 -1.99
N ARG A 558 23.74 33.78 -1.62
CA ARG A 558 23.45 32.68 -2.56
C ARG A 558 21.95 32.43 -2.76
N SER A 559 21.22 32.25 -1.68
CA SER A 559 19.74 32.05 -1.70
C SER A 559 19.18 32.63 -0.42
N ASN A 560 19.10 31.84 0.63
CA ASN A 560 18.81 32.28 2.00
C ASN A 560 20.06 32.12 2.89
N ASP A 561 21.24 32.04 2.30
CA ASP A 561 22.50 31.71 2.92
C ASP A 561 23.67 32.45 2.21
N PHE A 562 24.89 32.31 2.74
CA PHE A 562 26.07 33.05 2.30
C PHE A 562 27.26 32.11 2.09
N ILE A 563 28.08 32.44 1.07
CA ILE A 563 29.22 31.63 0.65
C ILE A 563 30.40 32.48 0.22
N PHE A 564 31.60 31.85 0.15
CA PHE A 564 32.78 32.36 -0.48
C PHE A 564 33.29 31.36 -1.53
N ALA A 565 33.36 31.77 -2.80
CA ALA A 565 33.87 30.93 -3.88
C ALA A 565 34.75 31.74 -4.84
N LEU A 566 35.83 31.11 -5.36
CA LEU A 566 36.72 31.61 -6.36
C LEU A 566 37.03 30.52 -7.38
N ALA A 567 37.05 30.85 -8.67
CA ALA A 567 37.43 29.92 -9.73
C ALA A 567 38.94 29.63 -9.70
N GLU A 568 39.75 30.68 -9.67
CA GLU A 568 41.21 30.58 -9.68
C GLU A 568 41.86 31.68 -8.84
N LEU A 569 42.98 31.37 -8.19
CA LEU A 569 43.90 32.31 -7.55
C LEU A 569 45.26 32.19 -8.20
N GLU A 570 45.62 33.18 -8.98
CA GLU A 570 46.96 33.32 -9.55
C GLU A 570 47.82 34.25 -8.69
N VAL A 571 49.07 33.83 -8.47
CA VAL A 571 50.12 34.62 -7.84
C VAL A 571 51.29 34.73 -8.81
N LEU A 572 51.71 35.93 -9.18
CA LEU A 572 52.69 36.13 -10.22
C LEU A 572 53.97 36.76 -9.63
N ASP A 573 55.09 36.34 -10.16
CA ASP A 573 56.44 36.92 -9.83
C ASP A 573 56.69 38.27 -10.53
N VAL A 574 57.84 38.87 -10.33
CA VAL A 574 58.26 40.10 -10.97
C VAL A 574 58.47 39.96 -12.51
N GLY A 575 58.52 38.76 -13.02
CA GLY A 575 58.59 38.42 -14.44
C GLY A 575 57.24 38.12 -15.07
N GLY A 576 56.16 38.10 -14.28
CA GLY A 576 54.80 37.74 -14.73
C GLY A 576 54.53 36.20 -14.81
N ASN A 577 55.43 35.37 -14.24
CA ASN A 577 55.21 33.91 -14.25
C ASN A 577 54.25 33.48 -13.12
N PRO A 578 53.32 32.56 -13.37
CA PRO A 578 52.39 32.04 -12.35
C PRO A 578 53.11 31.12 -11.37
N LEU A 579 53.05 31.42 -10.09
CA LEU A 579 53.68 30.67 -9.01
C LEU A 579 52.72 29.73 -8.28
N ALA A 580 51.42 29.93 -8.42
CA ALA A 580 50.38 29.21 -7.68
C ALA A 580 49.85 27.97 -8.40
N LEU A 581 50.12 27.80 -9.70
CA LEU A 581 49.60 26.70 -10.51
C LEU A 581 50.02 25.35 -9.93
N GLY A 582 49.03 24.53 -9.56
CA GLY A 582 49.25 23.21 -8.96
C GLY A 582 49.78 23.24 -7.52
N ALA A 583 49.83 24.39 -6.87
CA ALA A 583 50.32 24.55 -5.52
C ALA A 583 49.40 23.94 -4.46
N SER A 584 49.91 23.73 -3.25
CA SER A 584 49.09 23.23 -2.15
C SER A 584 48.12 24.28 -1.60
N VAL A 585 46.83 23.95 -1.48
CA VAL A 585 45.80 24.86 -1.00
C VAL A 585 45.26 24.41 0.36
N GLN A 586 45.16 25.34 1.29
CA GLN A 586 44.54 25.18 2.60
C GLN A 586 43.41 26.19 2.74
N ALA A 587 42.37 25.83 3.45
CA ALA A 587 41.21 26.67 3.72
C ALA A 587 40.71 26.48 5.13
N LEU A 588 39.97 27.46 5.66
CA LEU A 588 39.29 27.33 6.92
C LEU A 588 38.27 26.17 6.87
N ASP A 589 37.53 26.14 5.78
CA ASP A 589 36.61 25.06 5.43
C ASP A 589 36.46 24.95 3.90
N SER A 590 35.86 23.87 3.40
CA SER A 590 35.65 23.68 1.96
C SER A 590 34.56 22.65 1.71
N ILE A 591 33.76 22.89 0.70
CA ILE A 591 32.91 21.85 0.11
C ILE A 591 33.79 21.07 -0.87
N GLU A 592 33.99 19.79 -0.60
CA GLU A 592 34.74 18.88 -1.46
C GLU A 592 33.80 18.02 -2.30
N ALA A 593 33.51 18.48 -3.50
CA ALA A 593 32.80 17.74 -4.54
C ALA A 593 33.73 17.70 -5.79
N PRO A 594 34.67 16.77 -5.86
CA PRO A 594 35.94 16.86 -6.60
C PRO A 594 35.85 17.23 -8.07
N VAL A 595 34.75 16.92 -8.77
CA VAL A 595 34.61 17.32 -10.17
C VAL A 595 34.24 18.80 -10.27
N ARG A 596 33.41 19.28 -9.33
CA ARG A 596 32.85 20.64 -9.39
C ARG A 596 33.57 21.61 -8.43
N TRP A 597 33.73 21.25 -7.18
CA TRP A 597 34.27 22.07 -6.11
C TRP A 597 35.32 21.29 -5.34
N ALA A 598 36.54 21.86 -5.28
CA ALA A 598 37.59 21.33 -4.45
C ALA A 598 38.65 22.42 -4.21
N ARG A 599 39.37 22.36 -3.09
CA ARG A 599 40.52 23.27 -2.83
C ARG A 599 41.54 23.24 -3.93
N SER A 600 41.83 22.07 -4.51
CA SER A 600 42.78 21.92 -5.60
C SER A 600 42.39 22.65 -6.88
N ASN A 601 41.10 22.87 -7.09
CA ASN A 601 40.58 23.54 -8.29
C ASN A 601 40.88 25.06 -8.26
N LEU A 602 41.25 25.64 -7.11
CA LEU A 602 41.60 27.06 -6.97
C LEU A 602 42.92 27.42 -7.70
N VAL A 603 43.73 26.44 -8.06
CA VAL A 603 45.08 26.61 -8.66
C VAL A 603 45.30 25.61 -9.81
N ASP A 604 44.24 25.19 -10.51
CA ASP A 604 44.31 24.20 -11.59
C ASP A 604 44.44 24.84 -12.99
N GLY A 605 44.47 26.17 -13.06
CA GLY A 605 44.60 26.94 -14.28
C GLY A 605 43.33 27.03 -15.13
N LYS A 606 42.16 26.70 -14.55
CA LYS A 606 40.90 26.74 -15.26
C LYS A 606 40.00 27.90 -14.87
N HIS A 607 39.90 28.85 -15.75
CA HIS A 607 39.02 30.03 -15.59
C HIS A 607 38.48 30.49 -16.95
N VAL A 608 37.57 31.42 -16.98
CA VAL A 608 36.93 31.93 -18.19
C VAL A 608 37.76 33.15 -18.70
N GLU A 609 38.55 32.98 -19.74
CA GLU A 609 39.46 34.05 -20.23
C GLU A 609 38.77 35.17 -21.00
N SER A 610 37.61 34.91 -21.65
CA SER A 610 36.90 35.98 -22.41
C SER A 610 35.43 35.54 -22.68
N PRO A 611 34.47 36.52 -22.74
CA PRO A 611 33.12 36.20 -23.19
C PRO A 611 33.16 35.72 -24.66
N SER A 612 32.41 34.62 -24.96
CA SER A 612 32.26 34.17 -26.33
C SER A 612 31.49 35.25 -27.12
N LEU A 613 31.99 35.57 -28.33
CA LEU A 613 31.32 36.47 -29.26
C LEU A 613 30.65 35.66 -30.39
N SER A 614 29.54 36.19 -30.91
CA SER A 614 28.87 35.69 -32.12
C SER A 614 29.69 35.97 -33.36
N GLU A 615 29.33 35.39 -34.52
CA GLU A 615 30.00 35.63 -35.81
C GLU A 615 30.05 37.09 -36.20
N ASP A 616 29.09 37.92 -35.73
CA ASP A 616 29.01 39.37 -35.94
C ASP A 616 29.62 40.17 -34.78
N GLY A 617 30.39 39.55 -33.89
CA GLY A 617 31.19 40.22 -32.85
C GLY A 617 30.39 40.68 -31.62
N ARG A 618 29.13 40.26 -31.48
CA ARG A 618 28.30 40.59 -30.33
C ARG A 618 28.40 39.55 -29.20
N ASN A 619 28.40 40.01 -27.97
CA ASN A 619 28.31 39.16 -26.80
C ASN A 619 26.86 38.72 -26.51
N LEU A 620 26.68 37.76 -25.60
CA LEU A 620 25.37 37.21 -25.25
C LEU A 620 24.41 38.27 -24.72
N GLY A 621 24.90 39.26 -23.96
CA GLY A 621 24.12 40.36 -23.43
C GLY A 621 23.57 41.26 -24.53
N GLU A 622 24.41 41.64 -25.49
CA GLU A 622 24.06 42.47 -26.65
C GLU A 622 23.06 41.76 -27.57
N LEU A 623 23.21 40.45 -27.71
CA LEU A 623 22.26 39.64 -28.48
C LEU A 623 20.90 39.51 -27.78
N LYS A 624 20.87 39.36 -26.47
CA LYS A 624 19.62 39.37 -25.68
C LYS A 624 18.92 40.71 -25.75
N GLU A 625 19.67 41.80 -25.75
CA GLU A 625 19.11 43.16 -25.95
C GLU A 625 18.58 43.35 -27.36
N ALA A 626 19.31 42.92 -28.40
CA ALA A 626 18.88 42.99 -29.78
C ALA A 626 17.60 42.12 -30.00
N ARG A 627 17.52 40.96 -29.33
CA ARG A 627 16.29 40.12 -29.32
C ARG A 627 15.11 40.86 -28.73
N ARG A 628 15.31 41.55 -27.56
CA ARG A 628 14.28 42.37 -26.90
C ARG A 628 13.76 43.44 -27.83
N GLU A 629 14.65 44.22 -28.45
CA GLU A 629 14.27 45.27 -29.38
C GLU A 629 13.51 44.79 -30.61
N LEU A 630 13.90 43.62 -31.18
CA LEU A 630 13.23 43.03 -32.33
C LEU A 630 11.81 42.56 -31.96
N LEU A 631 11.64 42.00 -30.78
CA LEU A 631 10.32 41.59 -30.28
C LEU A 631 9.44 42.82 -30.00
N GLU A 632 9.99 43.86 -29.38
CA GLU A 632 9.27 45.13 -29.12
C GLU A 632 8.82 45.80 -30.43
N LYS A 633 9.72 45.91 -31.42
CA LYS A 633 9.37 46.46 -32.76
C LYS A 633 8.33 45.63 -33.51
N ALA A 634 8.29 44.33 -33.30
CA ALA A 634 7.33 43.47 -33.93
C ALA A 634 5.96 43.46 -33.23
N THR A 635 5.93 43.87 -31.95
CA THR A 635 4.70 43.86 -31.12
C THR A 635 3.83 45.02 -31.53
N GLN A 636 2.57 44.76 -31.91
CA GLN A 636 1.56 45.75 -32.21
C GLN A 636 0.96 46.33 -30.94
N PRO A 637 0.47 47.59 -30.94
CA PRO A 637 -0.13 48.21 -29.75
C PRO A 637 -1.32 47.42 -29.16
N GLU A 638 -2.05 46.69 -30.00
CA GLU A 638 -3.15 45.79 -29.58
C GLU A 638 -2.60 44.58 -28.86
N TRP A 639 -1.53 43.97 -29.38
CA TRP A 639 -0.88 42.81 -28.78
C TRP A 639 -0.17 43.12 -27.46
N SER A 640 0.35 44.38 -27.35
CA SER A 640 0.90 44.84 -26.06
C SER A 640 -0.19 44.99 -25.00
N ARG A 641 -1.37 45.43 -25.38
CA ARG A 641 -2.54 45.48 -24.46
C ARG A 641 -2.98 44.08 -24.08
N ASP A 642 -3.24 43.23 -25.05
CA ASP A 642 -3.64 41.83 -24.78
C ASP A 642 -2.64 41.13 -23.88
N GLN A 643 -1.32 41.31 -24.15
CA GLN A 643 -0.26 40.73 -23.34
C GLN A 643 -0.26 41.29 -21.90
N HIS A 644 -0.49 42.58 -21.74
CA HIS A 644 -0.58 43.21 -20.42
C HIS A 644 -1.79 42.72 -19.67
N ASP A 645 -2.98 42.77 -20.28
CA ASP A 645 -4.23 42.39 -19.67
C ASP A 645 -4.25 40.91 -19.27
N TRP A 646 -3.77 40.01 -20.13
CA TRP A 646 -3.65 38.58 -19.80
C TRP A 646 -2.60 38.28 -18.73
N LYS A 647 -1.51 39.08 -18.65
CA LYS A 647 -0.53 38.93 -17.56
C LYS A 647 -1.08 39.43 -16.22
N GLU A 648 -1.82 40.51 -16.21
CA GLU A 648 -2.45 41.03 -14.99
C GLU A 648 -3.55 40.07 -14.52
N GLU A 649 -4.42 39.59 -15.44
CA GLU A 649 -5.42 38.56 -15.10
C GLU A 649 -4.77 37.25 -14.61
N LEU A 650 -3.61 36.84 -15.17
CA LEU A 650 -2.87 35.68 -14.72
C LEU A 650 -2.38 35.82 -13.27
N LYS A 651 -1.96 37.05 -12.89
CA LYS A 651 -1.59 37.36 -11.50
C LYS A 651 -2.81 37.32 -10.58
N GLU A 652 -3.92 37.88 -10.99
CA GLU A 652 -5.19 37.85 -10.22
C GLU A 652 -5.65 36.39 -10.01
N VAL A 653 -5.59 35.57 -11.06
CA VAL A 653 -5.92 34.16 -11.00
C VAL A 653 -4.93 33.39 -10.08
N ALA A 654 -3.64 33.74 -10.11
CA ALA A 654 -2.67 33.11 -9.24
C ALA A 654 -2.93 33.46 -7.76
N VAL A 655 -3.21 34.72 -7.44
CA VAL A 655 -3.59 35.17 -6.09
C VAL A 655 -4.87 34.47 -5.64
N ALA A 656 -5.90 34.44 -6.47
CA ALA A 656 -7.14 33.76 -6.15
C ALA A 656 -6.97 32.26 -5.89
N LEU A 657 -6.03 31.59 -6.57
CA LEU A 657 -5.69 30.18 -6.32
C LEU A 657 -4.96 30.02 -4.97
N GLU A 658 -4.10 30.96 -4.59
CA GLU A 658 -3.39 30.93 -3.29
C GLU A 658 -4.32 31.23 -2.11
N GLU A 659 -5.34 32.04 -2.30
CA GLU A 659 -6.35 32.35 -1.28
C GLU A 659 -7.34 31.19 -1.02
N LEU A 660 -7.44 30.22 -1.93
CA LEU A 660 -8.27 29.03 -1.70
C LEU A 660 -7.69 28.16 -0.57
N PRO A 661 -8.55 27.49 0.19
CA PRO A 661 -8.10 26.52 1.18
C PRO A 661 -7.08 25.54 0.59
N PRO A 662 -6.08 25.12 1.35
CA PRO A 662 -5.09 24.15 0.86
C PRO A 662 -5.77 22.84 0.45
N VAL A 663 -5.28 22.24 -0.63
CA VAL A 663 -5.77 20.95 -1.11
C VAL A 663 -5.52 19.85 -0.06
N SER A 664 -6.49 18.98 0.09
CA SER A 664 -6.33 17.72 0.83
C SER A 664 -5.63 16.70 -0.05
N LYS A 665 -5.04 15.67 0.57
CA LYS A 665 -4.38 14.58 -0.15
C LYS A 665 -4.93 13.24 0.30
N VAL A 666 -4.96 12.27 -0.63
CA VAL A 666 -5.23 10.86 -0.35
C VAL A 666 -4.18 9.99 -1.02
N TYR A 667 -3.63 9.02 -0.29
CA TYR A 667 -2.77 8.00 -0.87
C TYR A 667 -3.63 6.97 -1.59
N ALA A 668 -3.52 6.91 -2.92
CA ALA A 668 -4.45 6.17 -3.78
C ALA A 668 -3.76 5.67 -5.05
N GLY A 669 -4.47 4.88 -5.84
CA GLY A 669 -4.06 4.51 -7.19
C GLY A 669 -3.94 5.75 -8.08
N MET A 670 -2.82 5.88 -8.77
CA MET A 670 -2.52 6.99 -9.66
C MET A 670 -1.97 6.48 -10.98
N VAL A 671 -2.42 7.08 -12.09
CA VAL A 671 -1.86 6.77 -13.41
C VAL A 671 -0.38 7.15 -13.45
N HIS A 672 0.45 6.22 -13.87
CA HIS A 672 1.90 6.36 -13.80
C HIS A 672 2.46 7.30 -14.86
N HIS A 673 3.28 8.27 -14.44
CA HIS A 673 4.00 9.21 -15.30
C HIS A 673 5.52 9.20 -15.07
N GLY A 674 6.04 8.19 -14.38
CA GLY A 674 7.40 8.11 -13.87
C GLY A 674 7.45 8.39 -12.36
N SER A 675 8.47 7.89 -11.67
CA SER A 675 8.63 8.02 -10.23
C SER A 675 10.03 8.48 -9.84
N GLY A 676 10.13 9.47 -8.94
CA GLY A 676 11.40 9.98 -8.43
C GLY A 676 12.34 10.48 -9.54
N ALA A 677 13.61 10.14 -9.44
CA ALA A 677 14.63 10.40 -10.45
C ALA A 677 14.52 9.48 -11.67
N PHE A 678 13.80 8.39 -11.57
CA PHE A 678 13.65 7.37 -12.60
C PHE A 678 12.26 7.41 -13.19
N ARG A 679 12.19 7.41 -14.52
CA ARG A 679 10.93 7.31 -15.27
C ARG A 679 10.86 5.95 -15.94
N GLY A 680 9.69 5.30 -15.85
CA GLY A 680 9.44 4.03 -16.51
C GLY A 680 9.52 4.16 -18.04
N ARG A 681 9.85 3.06 -18.70
CA ARG A 681 9.81 2.98 -20.18
C ARG A 681 8.38 2.99 -20.67
N GLY A 682 8.12 3.79 -21.71
CA GLY A 682 6.87 3.73 -22.47
C GLY A 682 5.62 4.11 -21.67
N HIS A 683 5.77 4.63 -20.45
CA HIS A 683 4.66 4.98 -19.57
C HIS A 683 4.48 6.49 -19.45
N LEU A 684 5.14 7.22 -20.28
CA LEU A 684 4.93 8.65 -20.44
C LEU A 684 3.47 8.88 -20.87
N ASN A 685 2.81 9.81 -20.20
CA ASN A 685 1.40 10.14 -20.43
C ASN A 685 0.37 9.08 -19.98
N GLY A 686 0.74 8.14 -19.12
CA GLY A 686 -0.18 7.18 -18.54
C GLY A 686 -0.54 6.00 -19.44
N GLU A 687 0.25 5.72 -20.45
CA GLU A 687 0.05 4.52 -21.27
C GLU A 687 0.21 3.26 -20.43
N PRO A 688 -0.70 2.29 -20.54
CA PRO A 688 -0.60 1.03 -19.83
C PRO A 688 0.64 0.23 -20.22
N ARG A 689 1.34 -0.30 -19.21
CA ARG A 689 2.45 -1.24 -19.43
C ARG A 689 1.97 -2.46 -20.20
N MET A 690 2.80 -2.95 -21.13
CA MET A 690 2.55 -4.22 -21.80
C MET A 690 2.72 -5.37 -20.78
N ILE A 691 1.67 -6.13 -20.57
CA ILE A 691 1.69 -7.27 -19.66
C ILE A 691 1.84 -8.57 -20.45
N ARG A 692 2.76 -9.41 -19.99
CA ARG A 692 3.06 -10.71 -20.58
C ARG A 692 2.95 -11.82 -19.54
N VAL A 693 2.57 -13.00 -19.96
CA VAL A 693 2.66 -14.20 -19.13
C VAL A 693 4.13 -14.46 -18.81
N LEU A 694 4.44 -14.60 -17.53
CA LEU A 694 5.82 -14.84 -17.06
C LEU A 694 6.01 -16.31 -16.74
N ALA A 695 6.98 -16.98 -17.37
CA ALA A 695 7.30 -18.35 -17.05
C ALA A 695 7.72 -18.46 -15.58
N ARG A 696 6.98 -19.23 -14.79
CA ARG A 696 7.18 -19.37 -13.33
C ARG A 696 7.16 -18.04 -12.55
N GLY A 697 6.50 -17.02 -13.08
CA GLY A 697 6.46 -15.70 -12.45
C GLY A 697 7.76 -14.89 -12.53
N ASP A 698 8.70 -15.32 -13.38
CA ASP A 698 10.01 -14.68 -13.55
C ASP A 698 9.92 -13.55 -14.59
N VAL A 699 10.15 -12.32 -14.16
CA VAL A 699 10.11 -11.12 -15.01
C VAL A 699 11.15 -11.15 -16.14
N SER A 700 12.21 -11.94 -15.98
CA SER A 700 13.25 -12.12 -17.02
C SER A 700 12.85 -13.12 -18.10
N GLN A 701 11.73 -13.82 -17.94
CA GLN A 701 11.22 -14.82 -18.89
C GLN A 701 9.82 -14.46 -19.41
N PRO A 702 9.66 -13.33 -20.11
CA PRO A 702 8.37 -12.90 -20.64
C PRO A 702 7.93 -13.76 -21.84
N GLY A 703 6.73 -14.30 -21.75
CA GLY A 703 6.06 -15.06 -22.81
C GLY A 703 5.11 -14.19 -23.64
N LYS A 704 3.94 -14.76 -23.98
CA LYS A 704 2.92 -14.07 -24.77
C LYS A 704 2.32 -12.85 -24.08
N GLU A 705 1.92 -11.88 -24.84
CA GLU A 705 1.18 -10.70 -24.39
C GLU A 705 -0.27 -11.07 -24.07
N VAL A 706 -0.83 -10.40 -23.05
CA VAL A 706 -2.24 -10.58 -22.67
C VAL A 706 -2.97 -9.25 -22.63
N GLN A 707 -4.26 -9.31 -22.92
CA GLN A 707 -5.17 -8.17 -22.83
C GLN A 707 -5.88 -8.15 -21.46
N PRO A 708 -6.44 -7.00 -21.01
CA PRO A 708 -7.20 -6.92 -19.78
C PRO A 708 -8.37 -7.91 -19.76
N GLY A 709 -8.54 -8.60 -18.65
CA GLY A 709 -9.57 -9.63 -18.52
C GLY A 709 -9.79 -10.03 -17.06
N ALA A 710 -10.58 -11.06 -16.87
CA ALA A 710 -10.89 -11.65 -15.56
C ALA A 710 -10.75 -13.18 -15.61
N ILE A 711 -11.21 -13.86 -14.56
CA ILE A 711 -11.23 -15.33 -14.52
C ILE A 711 -12.52 -15.90 -15.18
N PRO A 712 -12.48 -17.09 -15.74
CA PRO A 712 -13.65 -17.70 -16.43
C PRO A 712 -14.63 -18.29 -15.42
N VAL A 713 -15.52 -17.47 -14.86
CA VAL A 713 -16.59 -17.91 -13.95
C VAL A 713 -17.97 -18.03 -14.63
N PHE A 714 -18.06 -17.69 -15.90
CA PHE A 714 -19.29 -17.74 -16.69
C PHE A 714 -19.10 -18.65 -17.89
N ASP A 715 -20.01 -19.60 -18.06
CA ASP A 715 -19.97 -20.53 -19.19
C ASP A 715 -20.00 -19.79 -20.54
N GLY A 716 -19.12 -20.20 -21.45
CA GLY A 716 -19.06 -19.71 -22.85
C GLY A 716 -18.59 -18.27 -23.02
N GLN A 717 -18.10 -17.62 -21.99
CA GLN A 717 -17.57 -16.25 -22.09
C GLN A 717 -16.04 -16.24 -22.08
N ALA A 718 -15.46 -15.48 -23.01
CA ALA A 718 -14.02 -15.24 -23.00
C ALA A 718 -13.63 -14.45 -21.74
N PRO A 719 -12.51 -14.78 -21.10
CA PRO A 719 -12.03 -14.05 -19.92
C PRO A 719 -11.58 -12.62 -20.25
N SER A 720 -11.26 -12.32 -21.52
CA SER A 720 -10.81 -10.99 -21.95
C SER A 720 -11.98 -10.00 -22.02
N PHE A 721 -11.74 -8.77 -21.57
CA PHE A 721 -12.72 -7.70 -21.68
C PHE A 721 -12.79 -7.15 -23.10
N THR A 722 -14.01 -6.93 -23.61
CA THR A 722 -14.21 -6.22 -24.88
C THR A 722 -14.10 -4.72 -24.61
N LEU A 723 -12.96 -4.14 -24.94
CA LEU A 723 -12.68 -2.72 -24.81
C LEU A 723 -12.51 -2.08 -26.20
N ALA A 724 -12.85 -0.80 -26.33
CA ALA A 724 -12.64 -0.07 -27.58
C ALA A 724 -11.15 0.11 -27.90
N ASP A 725 -10.80 0.22 -29.16
CA ASP A 725 -9.43 0.57 -29.57
C ASP A 725 -9.05 1.93 -28.98
N GLY A 726 -7.88 2.03 -28.37
CA GLY A 726 -7.42 3.24 -27.70
C GLY A 726 -8.14 3.56 -26.38
N HIS A 727 -8.76 2.55 -25.75
CA HIS A 727 -9.38 2.67 -24.42
C HIS A 727 -8.40 3.21 -23.38
N SER A 728 -8.94 4.00 -22.43
CA SER A 728 -8.17 4.51 -21.32
C SER A 728 -7.85 3.41 -20.28
N GLU A 729 -6.88 3.68 -19.39
CA GLU A 729 -6.64 2.79 -18.25
C GLU A 729 -7.90 2.65 -17.37
N GLY A 730 -8.66 3.73 -17.21
CA GLY A 730 -9.89 3.75 -16.42
C GLY A 730 -10.94 2.79 -16.96
N ASP A 731 -11.06 2.63 -18.25
CA ASP A 731 -12.01 1.70 -18.88
C ASP A 731 -11.72 0.25 -18.47
N ARG A 732 -10.45 -0.11 -18.25
CA ARG A 732 -10.03 -1.43 -17.76
C ARG A 732 -10.56 -1.69 -16.35
N ARG A 733 -10.43 -0.71 -15.46
CA ARG A 733 -10.92 -0.81 -14.08
C ARG A 733 -12.46 -0.81 -14.01
N VAL A 734 -13.10 -0.04 -14.85
CA VAL A 734 -14.57 -0.05 -15.01
C VAL A 734 -15.07 -1.40 -15.50
N ALA A 735 -14.37 -2.03 -16.44
CA ALA A 735 -14.70 -3.36 -16.94
C ALA A 735 -14.58 -4.41 -15.83
N LEU A 736 -13.50 -4.39 -15.03
CA LEU A 736 -13.34 -5.28 -13.88
C LEU A 736 -14.45 -5.06 -12.84
N ALA A 737 -14.74 -3.81 -12.49
CA ALA A 737 -15.82 -3.49 -11.55
C ALA A 737 -17.19 -3.96 -12.06
N SER A 738 -17.43 -3.85 -13.37
CA SER A 738 -18.66 -4.32 -14.01
C SER A 738 -18.77 -5.84 -14.02
N TRP A 739 -17.65 -6.52 -14.26
CA TRP A 739 -17.58 -7.99 -14.21
C TRP A 739 -17.86 -8.51 -12.79
N ILE A 740 -17.21 -7.94 -11.76
CA ILE A 740 -17.45 -8.30 -10.35
C ILE A 740 -18.93 -8.11 -9.97
N LEU A 741 -19.56 -7.06 -10.46
CA LEU A 741 -20.92 -6.66 -10.05
C LEU A 741 -22.03 -7.21 -10.94
N ARG A 742 -21.73 -8.15 -11.83
CA ARG A 742 -22.78 -8.83 -12.59
C ARG A 742 -23.81 -9.45 -11.64
N PRO A 743 -25.11 -9.31 -11.93
CA PRO A 743 -26.16 -9.90 -11.09
C PRO A 743 -26.07 -11.43 -10.97
N ASP A 744 -25.57 -12.07 -12.02
CA ASP A 744 -25.38 -13.52 -12.11
C ASP A 744 -24.00 -13.99 -11.61
N HIS A 745 -23.15 -13.08 -11.09
CA HIS A 745 -21.82 -13.45 -10.58
C HIS A 745 -21.94 -14.41 -9.39
N PRO A 746 -21.46 -15.67 -9.50
CA PRO A 746 -21.69 -16.68 -8.48
C PRO A 746 -20.97 -16.40 -7.16
N LEU A 747 -19.85 -15.74 -7.19
CA LEU A 747 -18.96 -15.52 -6.03
C LEU A 747 -19.26 -14.21 -5.29
N THR A 748 -19.42 -13.10 -5.98
CA THR A 748 -19.47 -11.75 -5.38
C THR A 748 -20.52 -11.62 -4.26
N TRP A 749 -21.72 -12.04 -4.53
CA TRP A 749 -22.84 -11.88 -3.59
C TRP A 749 -22.74 -12.85 -2.41
N ARG A 750 -22.24 -14.07 -2.64
CA ARG A 750 -21.91 -15.03 -1.59
C ARG A 750 -20.78 -14.54 -0.70
N THR A 751 -19.74 -13.94 -1.29
CA THR A 751 -18.57 -13.40 -0.57
C THR A 751 -18.96 -12.38 0.48
N ILE A 752 -19.69 -11.35 0.09
CA ILE A 752 -20.01 -10.27 1.02
C ILE A 752 -20.96 -10.71 2.14
N VAL A 753 -21.99 -11.52 1.83
CA VAL A 753 -22.91 -11.97 2.88
C VAL A 753 -22.23 -12.96 3.82
N ASN A 754 -21.32 -13.80 3.34
CA ASN A 754 -20.55 -14.72 4.18
C ASN A 754 -19.63 -13.97 5.16
N ARG A 755 -18.99 -12.85 4.72
CA ARG A 755 -18.17 -11.99 5.61
C ARG A 755 -19.04 -11.34 6.68
N LEU A 756 -20.17 -10.75 6.31
CA LEU A 756 -21.09 -10.13 7.29
C LEU A 756 -21.60 -11.16 8.30
N TRP A 757 -21.93 -12.35 7.85
CA TRP A 757 -22.31 -13.46 8.72
C TRP A 757 -21.20 -13.84 9.68
N GLN A 758 -19.96 -13.99 9.16
CA GLN A 758 -18.79 -14.33 9.97
C GLN A 758 -18.57 -13.34 11.12
N TYR A 759 -18.71 -12.05 10.86
CA TYR A 759 -18.49 -11.04 11.90
C TYR A 759 -19.54 -11.08 13.01
N HIS A 760 -20.75 -11.56 12.75
CA HIS A 760 -21.77 -11.78 13.76
C HIS A 760 -21.61 -13.10 14.52
N PHE A 761 -21.24 -14.17 13.83
CA PHE A 761 -21.17 -15.51 14.42
C PHE A 761 -19.76 -16.01 14.72
N GLY A 762 -18.71 -15.26 14.34
CA GLY A 762 -17.31 -15.64 14.50
C GLY A 762 -16.81 -16.65 13.44
N VAL A 763 -17.72 -17.32 12.74
CA VAL A 763 -17.42 -18.24 11.63
C VAL A 763 -18.41 -17.97 10.49
N GLY A 764 -17.89 -17.94 9.27
CA GLY A 764 -18.72 -17.82 8.06
C GLY A 764 -19.59 -19.05 7.83
N ILE A 765 -20.65 -18.91 7.06
CA ILE A 765 -21.40 -20.07 6.53
C ILE A 765 -20.42 -20.96 5.74
N CYS A 766 -19.55 -20.34 4.93
CA CYS A 766 -18.31 -20.95 4.43
C CYS A 766 -17.15 -20.49 5.33
N PRO A 767 -16.46 -21.42 6.05
CA PRO A 767 -15.44 -21.08 7.04
C PRO A 767 -14.16 -20.45 6.47
N THR A 768 -13.94 -20.54 5.15
CA THR A 768 -12.77 -19.99 4.43
C THR A 768 -13.15 -18.74 3.63
N PRO A 769 -13.26 -17.56 4.27
CA PRO A 769 -13.89 -16.38 3.67
C PRO A 769 -13.09 -15.74 2.52
N ASN A 770 -11.81 -16.09 2.31
CA ASN A 770 -10.99 -15.65 1.18
C ASN A 770 -10.84 -16.72 0.10
N ASP A 771 -11.35 -17.94 0.34
CA ASP A 771 -11.19 -19.05 -0.58
C ASP A 771 -12.49 -19.89 -0.66
N PHE A 772 -13.23 -19.65 -1.73
CA PHE A 772 -14.41 -20.43 -2.11
C PHE A 772 -14.08 -21.48 -3.18
N GLY A 773 -12.78 -21.63 -3.51
CA GLY A 773 -12.29 -22.65 -4.41
C GLY A 773 -12.30 -24.05 -3.80
N ARG A 774 -11.78 -25.02 -4.55
CA ARG A 774 -11.74 -26.45 -4.14
C ARG A 774 -10.84 -26.72 -2.93
N MET A 775 -9.98 -25.79 -2.54
CA MET A 775 -9.17 -25.88 -1.32
C MET A 775 -9.87 -25.26 -0.12
N GLY A 776 -10.94 -24.50 -0.35
CA GLY A 776 -11.79 -23.94 0.69
C GLY A 776 -12.70 -24.99 1.31
N ALA A 777 -13.42 -24.59 2.35
CA ALA A 777 -14.37 -25.45 3.04
C ALA A 777 -15.78 -25.33 2.41
N ASP A 778 -16.53 -26.41 2.48
CA ASP A 778 -17.93 -26.41 2.07
C ASP A 778 -18.80 -25.60 3.04
N PRO A 779 -19.80 -24.86 2.53
CA PRO A 779 -20.72 -24.11 3.35
C PRO A 779 -21.56 -25.05 4.25
N SER A 780 -21.76 -24.64 5.51
CA SER A 780 -22.59 -25.39 6.45
C SER A 780 -24.07 -25.34 6.10
N HIS A 781 -24.50 -24.25 5.47
CA HIS A 781 -25.89 -23.99 5.10
C HIS A 781 -25.91 -23.38 3.68
N PRO A 782 -25.70 -24.18 2.62
CA PRO A 782 -25.59 -23.67 1.24
C PRO A 782 -26.87 -22.94 0.79
N ASP A 783 -28.06 -23.48 1.05
CA ASP A 783 -29.33 -22.83 0.72
C ASP A 783 -29.47 -21.45 1.41
N LEU A 784 -29.03 -21.33 2.66
CA LEU A 784 -29.05 -20.07 3.39
C LEU A 784 -28.08 -19.06 2.79
N LEU A 785 -26.89 -19.50 2.41
CA LEU A 785 -25.88 -18.65 1.78
C LEU A 785 -26.40 -18.03 0.48
N ASP A 786 -27.00 -18.85 -0.36
CA ASP A 786 -27.59 -18.44 -1.64
C ASP A 786 -28.81 -17.53 -1.43
N TRP A 787 -29.68 -17.90 -0.49
CA TRP A 787 -30.82 -17.05 -0.16
C TRP A 787 -30.40 -15.66 0.33
N LEU A 788 -29.43 -15.58 1.24
CA LEU A 788 -28.89 -14.31 1.74
C LEU A 788 -28.21 -13.49 0.63
N ALA A 789 -27.47 -14.15 -0.26
CA ALA A 789 -26.80 -13.50 -1.38
C ALA A 789 -27.82 -12.86 -2.33
N VAL A 790 -28.89 -13.57 -2.68
CA VAL A 790 -29.97 -13.04 -3.53
C VAL A 790 -30.77 -11.96 -2.80
N GLU A 791 -31.11 -12.18 -1.52
CA GLU A 791 -31.83 -11.19 -0.70
C GLU A 791 -31.06 -9.88 -0.58
N PHE A 792 -29.74 -9.94 -0.36
CA PHE A 792 -28.87 -8.77 -0.31
C PHE A 792 -28.80 -8.07 -1.67
N ARG A 793 -28.52 -8.83 -2.74
CA ARG A 793 -28.43 -8.31 -4.11
C ARG A 793 -29.68 -7.56 -4.54
N ASP A 794 -30.84 -8.20 -4.39
CA ASP A 794 -32.13 -7.71 -4.89
C ASP A 794 -32.80 -6.74 -3.90
N GLY A 795 -32.47 -6.84 -2.60
CA GLY A 795 -33.00 -6.00 -1.52
C GLY A 795 -32.42 -4.59 -1.43
N GLY A 796 -31.66 -4.16 -2.46
CA GLY A 796 -31.05 -2.83 -2.54
C GLY A 796 -29.61 -2.77 -2.01
N GLN A 797 -29.01 -3.92 -1.72
CA GLN A 797 -27.58 -4.07 -1.36
C GLN A 797 -27.19 -3.29 -0.09
N SER A 798 -28.14 -3.17 0.83
CA SER A 798 -28.03 -2.44 2.08
C SER A 798 -27.38 -3.31 3.17
N PHE A 799 -26.23 -2.89 3.66
CA PHE A 799 -25.56 -3.50 4.81
C PHE A 799 -26.45 -3.49 6.05
N LYS A 800 -27.08 -2.34 6.33
CA LYS A 800 -27.91 -2.17 7.52
C LYS A 800 -29.16 -3.07 7.51
N LYS A 801 -29.78 -3.26 6.35
CA LYS A 801 -30.89 -4.21 6.21
C LYS A 801 -30.49 -5.65 6.50
N LEU A 802 -29.31 -6.07 5.97
CA LEU A 802 -28.80 -7.41 6.23
C LEU A 802 -28.42 -7.60 7.71
N HIS A 803 -27.76 -6.62 8.32
CA HIS A 803 -27.48 -6.64 9.75
C HIS A 803 -28.76 -6.77 10.56
N ARG A 804 -29.76 -5.96 10.26
CA ARG A 804 -31.05 -6.01 10.93
C ARG A 804 -31.69 -7.41 10.83
N LEU A 805 -31.66 -8.00 9.63
CA LEU A 805 -32.20 -9.33 9.38
C LEU A 805 -31.50 -10.39 10.24
N ILE A 806 -30.17 -10.36 10.29
CA ILE A 806 -29.36 -11.29 11.11
C ILE A 806 -29.64 -11.09 12.59
N LEU A 807 -29.54 -9.85 13.09
CA LEU A 807 -29.65 -9.51 14.50
C LEU A 807 -31.03 -9.81 15.08
N THR A 808 -32.07 -9.69 14.28
CA THR A 808 -33.46 -9.96 14.72
C THR A 808 -33.85 -11.42 14.59
N SER A 809 -33.00 -12.30 14.01
CA SER A 809 -33.27 -13.75 13.95
C SER A 809 -33.24 -14.39 15.33
N ALA A 810 -34.01 -15.46 15.50
CA ALA A 810 -33.95 -16.32 16.68
C ALA A 810 -32.57 -16.95 16.82
N THR A 811 -31.95 -17.29 15.73
CA THR A 811 -30.60 -17.88 15.64
C THR A 811 -29.55 -17.00 16.35
N TYR A 812 -29.55 -15.68 16.08
CA TYR A 812 -28.63 -14.73 16.74
C TYR A 812 -28.97 -14.53 18.23
N ARG A 813 -30.26 -14.64 18.57
CA ARG A 813 -30.75 -14.33 19.92
C ARG A 813 -30.60 -15.50 20.91
N GLN A 814 -30.10 -16.66 20.49
CA GLN A 814 -29.88 -17.82 21.37
C GLN A 814 -28.83 -17.53 22.46
N VAL A 815 -28.93 -18.27 23.59
CA VAL A 815 -27.84 -18.32 24.57
C VAL A 815 -26.59 -18.95 23.98
N SER A 816 -25.40 -18.59 24.53
CA SER A 816 -24.09 -19.14 24.15
C SER A 816 -23.67 -20.37 24.98
N SER A 817 -24.42 -20.69 26.03
CA SER A 817 -24.11 -21.81 26.92
C SER A 817 -24.19 -23.16 26.21
N ALA A 818 -23.21 -24.02 26.45
CA ALA A 818 -23.18 -25.35 25.91
C ALA A 818 -24.17 -26.30 26.62
N ASP A 819 -24.82 -27.10 25.82
CA ASP A 819 -25.59 -28.28 26.26
C ASP A 819 -24.75 -29.52 25.95
N PRO A 820 -24.38 -30.36 26.93
CA PRO A 820 -23.49 -31.49 26.70
C PRO A 820 -24.06 -32.52 25.72
N GLY A 821 -25.38 -32.73 25.68
CA GLY A 821 -26.06 -33.66 24.75
C GLY A 821 -25.91 -33.16 23.30
N LYS A 822 -26.21 -31.90 23.04
CA LYS A 822 -26.07 -31.27 21.72
C LYS A 822 -24.62 -31.15 21.29
N ALA A 823 -23.71 -30.79 22.23
CA ALA A 823 -22.29 -30.69 21.95
C ALA A 823 -21.64 -32.05 21.61
N SER A 824 -22.21 -33.17 22.03
CA SER A 824 -21.73 -34.49 21.61
C SER A 824 -22.06 -34.80 20.15
N ILE A 825 -23.08 -34.14 19.58
CA ILE A 825 -23.47 -34.26 18.16
C ILE A 825 -22.75 -33.24 17.32
N ASP A 826 -22.72 -31.99 17.77
CA ASP A 826 -22.12 -30.83 17.05
C ASP A 826 -21.36 -29.95 18.04
N GLY A 827 -20.13 -30.37 18.36
CA GLY A 827 -19.23 -29.67 19.30
C GLY A 827 -18.84 -28.30 18.82
N ASP A 828 -18.59 -28.16 17.52
CA ASP A 828 -18.13 -26.92 16.87
C ASP A 828 -19.29 -25.96 16.58
N ASN A 829 -20.53 -26.33 16.93
CA ASN A 829 -21.73 -25.54 16.66
C ASN A 829 -21.92 -25.19 15.18
N ARG A 830 -21.53 -26.08 14.29
CA ARG A 830 -21.64 -25.90 12.84
C ARG A 830 -23.09 -25.63 12.39
N TYR A 831 -24.07 -26.25 13.09
CA TYR A 831 -25.49 -26.11 12.79
C TYR A 831 -26.19 -25.05 13.62
N LEU A 832 -25.44 -24.22 14.40
CA LEU A 832 -25.94 -23.04 15.11
C LEU A 832 -27.06 -23.34 16.11
N TRP A 833 -27.04 -24.48 16.81
CA TRP A 833 -28.00 -24.82 17.85
C TRP A 833 -27.89 -23.93 19.11
N ARG A 834 -26.80 -23.10 19.22
CA ARG A 834 -26.60 -22.05 20.20
C ARG A 834 -25.92 -20.85 19.55
N MET A 835 -25.81 -19.73 20.22
CA MET A 835 -24.92 -18.63 19.80
C MET A 835 -23.46 -19.01 20.10
N ASN A 836 -22.52 -18.53 19.27
CA ASN A 836 -21.12 -18.67 19.54
C ASN A 836 -20.66 -17.63 20.58
N ARG A 837 -19.92 -18.07 21.58
CA ARG A 837 -19.23 -17.17 22.49
C ARG A 837 -17.97 -16.64 21.81
N ARG A 838 -17.78 -15.32 21.76
CA ARG A 838 -16.67 -14.68 21.09
C ARG A 838 -15.87 -13.83 22.05
N ARG A 839 -14.59 -13.68 21.81
CA ARG A 839 -13.73 -12.76 22.55
C ARG A 839 -13.85 -11.34 21.99
N LEU A 840 -13.69 -10.32 22.83
CA LEU A 840 -13.50 -8.94 22.36
C LEU A 840 -12.25 -8.83 21.52
N GLU A 841 -12.38 -8.24 20.35
CA GLU A 841 -11.23 -7.88 19.53
C GLU A 841 -10.38 -6.80 20.20
N ALA A 842 -9.09 -6.75 19.86
CA ALA A 842 -8.12 -5.85 20.47
C ALA A 842 -8.59 -4.38 20.52
N GLU A 843 -9.17 -3.89 19.40
CA GLU A 843 -9.68 -2.51 19.30
C GLU A 843 -10.91 -2.30 20.17
N ALA A 844 -11.86 -3.23 20.16
CA ALA A 844 -13.06 -3.15 21.01
C ALA A 844 -12.70 -3.23 22.51
N TYR A 845 -11.70 -4.05 22.83
CA TYR A 845 -11.16 -4.14 24.18
C TYR A 845 -10.54 -2.80 24.63
N ARG A 846 -9.60 -2.26 23.84
CA ARG A 846 -8.93 -0.99 24.14
C ARG A 846 -9.94 0.17 24.26
N ASP A 847 -10.87 0.27 23.32
CA ASP A 847 -11.89 1.31 23.31
C ASP A 847 -12.83 1.19 24.50
N SER A 848 -13.22 -0.04 24.91
CA SER A 848 -14.01 -0.29 26.11
C SER A 848 -13.25 0.07 27.40
N VAL A 849 -11.95 -0.19 27.46
CA VAL A 849 -11.10 0.22 28.60
C VAL A 849 -11.05 1.75 28.74
N LEU A 850 -10.83 2.47 27.63
CA LEU A 850 -10.88 3.94 27.62
C LEU A 850 -12.27 4.48 28.00
N GLN A 851 -13.33 3.81 27.53
CA GLN A 851 -14.72 4.17 27.87
C GLN A 851 -14.96 4.02 29.38
N LEU A 852 -14.53 2.92 29.99
CA LEU A 852 -14.66 2.66 31.42
C LEU A 852 -13.82 3.64 32.25
N ALA A 853 -12.63 3.99 31.80
CA ALA A 853 -11.79 5.02 32.41
C ALA A 853 -12.40 6.45 32.29
N GLY A 854 -13.38 6.64 31.40
CA GLY A 854 -13.99 7.95 31.13
C GLY A 854 -13.13 8.87 30.25
N LEU A 855 -12.16 8.30 29.52
CA LEU A 855 -11.19 9.03 28.70
C LEU A 855 -11.43 8.89 27.21
N LEU A 856 -12.37 8.03 26.76
CA LEU A 856 -12.60 7.79 25.35
C LEU A 856 -13.03 9.06 24.60
N ASP A 857 -12.17 9.52 23.72
CA ASP A 857 -12.47 10.59 22.75
C ASP A 857 -13.25 10.01 21.55
N ARG A 858 -14.48 10.51 21.35
CA ARG A 858 -15.40 10.07 20.30
C ARG A 858 -15.33 10.92 19.02
N ARG A 859 -14.32 11.79 18.88
CA ARG A 859 -14.13 12.53 17.63
C ARG A 859 -13.91 11.60 16.47
N MET A 860 -14.69 11.77 15.42
CA MET A 860 -14.64 10.96 14.21
C MET A 860 -13.78 11.61 13.13
N GLY A 861 -13.17 10.77 12.31
CA GLY A 861 -12.46 11.20 11.10
C GLY A 861 -11.15 11.94 11.34
N GLY A 862 -10.52 12.38 10.26
CA GLY A 862 -9.26 13.09 10.28
C GLY A 862 -8.02 12.21 10.42
N SER A 863 -6.86 12.83 10.54
CA SER A 863 -5.58 12.12 10.59
C SER A 863 -5.49 11.11 11.73
N SER A 864 -4.73 10.03 11.48
CA SER A 864 -4.48 8.99 12.48
C SER A 864 -3.65 9.54 13.64
N PHE A 865 -3.99 9.15 14.88
CA PHE A 865 -3.16 9.46 16.04
C PHE A 865 -2.00 8.46 16.15
N ARG A 866 -0.88 8.91 16.73
CA ARG A 866 0.31 8.10 16.97
C ARG A 866 0.38 7.70 18.43
N ASP A 867 0.60 6.42 18.70
CA ASP A 867 0.87 5.86 20.01
C ASP A 867 2.34 5.39 20.15
N PHE A 868 3.24 6.15 19.49
CA PHE A 868 4.68 5.91 19.43
C PHE A 868 5.43 7.23 19.20
N VAL A 869 6.72 7.24 19.54
CA VAL A 869 7.70 8.26 19.14
C VAL A 869 8.44 7.77 17.91
N ILE A 870 8.67 8.64 16.92
CA ILE A 870 9.45 8.30 15.71
C ILE A 870 10.89 8.73 15.90
N GLU A 871 11.81 7.79 15.71
CA GLU A 871 13.24 8.06 15.61
C GLU A 871 13.72 7.85 14.17
N LYS A 872 14.71 8.65 13.73
CA LYS A 872 15.35 8.57 12.40
C LYS A 872 14.37 8.55 11.21
N PRO A 873 13.44 9.51 11.11
CA PRO A 873 12.34 9.46 10.15
C PRO A 873 12.78 9.53 8.68
N GLU A 874 13.99 10.04 8.40
CA GLU A 874 14.45 10.26 7.03
C GLU A 874 14.93 9.00 6.32
N HIS A 875 15.60 8.10 7.05
CA HIS A 875 16.24 6.92 6.44
C HIS A 875 15.48 5.62 6.69
N SER A 876 15.35 5.23 7.94
CA SER A 876 14.67 4.01 8.37
C SER A 876 13.93 4.36 9.65
N PRO A 877 12.64 4.72 9.56
CA PRO A 877 11.86 5.10 10.72
C PRO A 877 11.83 3.99 11.77
N HIS A 878 12.10 4.34 13.03
CA HIS A 878 11.87 3.47 14.17
C HIS A 878 10.68 3.98 14.96
N TYR A 879 9.80 3.08 15.35
CA TYR A 879 8.51 3.39 15.98
C TYR A 879 8.54 2.93 17.44
N GLU A 880 8.90 3.85 18.34
CA GLU A 880 9.18 3.54 19.74
C GLU A 880 7.91 3.65 20.59
N TYR A 881 7.14 2.57 20.69
CA TYR A 881 5.88 2.50 21.44
C TYR A 881 6.09 2.63 22.95
N HIS A 882 7.25 2.23 23.46
CA HIS A 882 7.56 2.29 24.89
C HIS A 882 7.83 3.71 25.41
N LEU A 883 8.07 4.67 24.52
CA LEU A 883 8.26 6.09 24.85
C LEU A 883 6.94 6.89 24.82
N HIS A 884 5.84 6.27 24.42
CA HIS A 884 4.55 6.94 24.37
C HIS A 884 3.94 7.02 25.78
N ASP A 885 3.42 8.21 26.14
CA ASP A 885 2.66 8.41 27.38
C ASP A 885 1.21 7.90 27.20
N PRO A 886 0.78 6.85 27.93
CA PRO A 886 -0.60 6.36 27.85
C PRO A 886 -1.67 7.40 28.25
N MET A 887 -1.27 8.47 28.95
CA MET A 887 -2.17 9.54 29.39
C MET A 887 -2.25 10.70 28.39
N ASP A 888 -1.54 10.64 27.24
CA ASP A 888 -1.69 11.62 26.18
C ASP A 888 -3.13 11.61 25.61
N PRO A 889 -3.90 12.70 25.78
CA PRO A 889 -5.28 12.76 25.33
C PRO A 889 -5.44 12.56 23.81
N GLN A 890 -4.40 12.84 23.01
CA GLN A 890 -4.46 12.64 21.55
C GLN A 890 -4.59 11.16 21.20
N SER A 891 -4.03 10.28 22.03
CA SER A 891 -4.12 8.84 21.82
C SER A 891 -5.39 8.20 22.39
N HIS A 892 -6.27 8.95 23.06
CA HIS A 892 -7.51 8.41 23.62
C HIS A 892 -8.66 8.25 22.62
N ARG A 893 -8.44 8.54 21.36
CA ARG A 893 -9.42 8.30 20.29
C ARG A 893 -9.68 6.80 20.11
N ARG A 894 -10.79 6.49 19.42
CA ARG A 894 -11.10 5.11 19.03
C ARG A 894 -9.98 4.48 18.23
N SER A 895 -9.75 3.20 18.46
CA SER A 895 -8.65 2.42 17.87
C SER A 895 -8.66 2.36 16.33
N VAL A 896 -9.81 2.56 15.69
CA VAL A 896 -9.91 2.68 14.23
C VAL A 896 -9.12 3.89 13.68
N TYR A 897 -8.86 4.89 14.50
CA TYR A 897 -8.07 6.08 14.16
C TYR A 897 -6.61 5.98 14.58
N ARG A 898 -6.15 4.84 15.08
CA ARG A 898 -4.75 4.61 15.40
C ARG A 898 -3.91 4.56 14.13
N PHE A 899 -2.72 5.15 14.17
CA PHE A 899 -1.73 5.03 13.10
C PHE A 899 -1.18 3.60 13.05
N ILE A 900 -1.36 2.93 11.93
CA ILE A 900 -1.02 1.50 11.77
C ILE A 900 0.31 1.37 11.02
N VAL A 901 1.31 0.82 11.72
CA VAL A 901 2.65 0.54 11.22
C VAL A 901 2.77 -0.92 10.79
N ARG A 902 3.38 -1.18 9.62
CA ARG A 902 3.55 -2.55 9.09
C ARG A 902 4.75 -3.27 9.67
N SER A 903 5.93 -2.64 9.64
CA SER A 903 7.20 -3.29 10.03
C SER A 903 7.34 -3.49 11.54
N GLN A 904 6.75 -2.59 12.33
CA GLN A 904 6.80 -2.60 13.78
C GLN A 904 5.39 -2.43 14.34
N GLN A 905 4.68 -3.54 14.45
CA GLN A 905 3.31 -3.52 14.96
C GLN A 905 3.28 -3.16 16.46
N GLN A 906 2.20 -2.52 16.90
CA GLN A 906 2.00 -2.12 18.28
C GLN A 906 1.91 -3.37 19.19
N PRO A 907 2.84 -3.55 20.14
CA PRO A 907 3.01 -4.83 20.85
C PRO A 907 1.79 -5.25 21.68
N PHE A 908 1.08 -4.31 22.31
CA PHE A 908 -0.11 -4.63 23.09
C PHE A 908 -1.26 -5.11 22.21
N MET A 909 -1.49 -4.43 21.08
CA MET A 909 -2.54 -4.79 20.12
C MET A 909 -2.26 -6.13 19.47
N THR A 910 -1.02 -6.37 19.06
CA THR A 910 -0.60 -7.65 18.45
C THR A 910 -0.74 -8.80 19.45
N THR A 911 -0.37 -8.59 20.71
CA THR A 911 -0.58 -9.59 21.78
C THR A 911 -2.06 -9.96 21.93
N LEU A 912 -3.00 -9.05 21.61
CA LEU A 912 -4.44 -9.27 21.67
C LEU A 912 -5.06 -9.74 20.34
N ASP A 913 -4.26 -10.31 19.44
CA ASP A 913 -4.67 -10.85 18.14
C ASP A 913 -5.19 -9.77 17.15
N CYS A 914 -4.67 -8.53 17.23
CA CYS A 914 -4.92 -7.53 16.20
C CYS A 914 -4.46 -8.04 14.84
N ALA A 915 -5.19 -7.67 13.77
CA ALA A 915 -4.84 -8.06 12.43
C ALA A 915 -3.42 -7.58 12.03
N ASP A 916 -2.67 -8.43 11.34
CA ASP A 916 -1.41 -8.05 10.72
C ASP A 916 -1.68 -7.18 9.50
N PRO A 917 -1.25 -5.91 9.47
CA PRO A 917 -1.53 -5.01 8.36
C PRO A 917 -0.74 -5.33 7.09
N SER A 918 0.17 -6.29 7.13
CA SER A 918 0.88 -6.78 5.95
C SER A 918 0.14 -7.90 5.21
N LEU A 919 -0.93 -8.42 5.81
CA LEU A 919 -1.72 -9.54 5.29
C LEU A 919 -3.18 -9.14 5.14
N MET A 920 -3.86 -9.72 4.15
CA MET A 920 -5.31 -9.62 4.00
C MET A 920 -5.99 -10.56 5.01
N VAL A 921 -6.38 -10.01 6.16
CA VAL A 921 -6.93 -10.79 7.26
C VAL A 921 -8.47 -10.86 7.16
N ALA A 922 -8.96 -11.90 6.51
CA ALA A 922 -10.40 -12.12 6.40
C ALA A 922 -11.02 -12.69 7.68
N LYS A 923 -10.24 -13.36 8.49
CA LYS A 923 -10.63 -13.90 9.80
C LYS A 923 -9.47 -13.73 10.78
N ARG A 924 -9.73 -13.09 11.91
CA ARG A 924 -8.74 -12.91 12.96
C ARG A 924 -8.53 -14.20 13.75
N ASN A 925 -7.34 -14.33 14.33
CA ASN A 925 -7.10 -15.32 15.37
C ASN A 925 -7.87 -14.94 16.65
N GLU A 926 -8.29 -15.95 17.41
CA GLU A 926 -8.86 -15.79 18.74
C GLU A 926 -8.10 -16.73 19.67
N THR A 927 -6.95 -16.27 20.16
CA THR A 927 -6.10 -17.07 21.05
C THR A 927 -6.35 -16.75 22.52
N LEU A 928 -6.08 -17.71 23.38
CA LEU A 928 -6.09 -17.54 24.84
C LEU A 928 -4.75 -17.94 25.38
N THR A 929 -3.90 -16.95 25.63
CA THR A 929 -2.52 -17.19 26.08
C THR A 929 -2.23 -16.52 27.42
N PRO A 930 -1.30 -17.07 28.22
CA PRO A 930 -0.82 -16.41 29.44
C PRO A 930 -0.23 -15.02 29.15
N ALA A 931 0.41 -14.83 27.99
CA ALA A 931 0.98 -13.55 27.59
C ALA A 931 -0.09 -12.47 27.46
N GLN A 932 -1.26 -12.80 26.91
CA GLN A 932 -2.40 -11.88 26.85
C GLN A 932 -2.89 -11.47 28.23
N SER A 933 -3.06 -12.42 29.15
CA SER A 933 -3.48 -12.14 30.53
C SER A 933 -2.45 -11.25 31.25
N LEU A 934 -1.16 -11.50 31.06
CA LEU A 934 -0.09 -10.67 31.62
C LEU A 934 -0.07 -9.27 30.98
N ALA A 935 -0.27 -9.15 29.68
CA ALA A 935 -0.35 -7.86 29.00
C ALA A 935 -1.54 -7.03 29.52
N MET A 936 -2.72 -7.64 29.67
CA MET A 936 -3.90 -6.99 30.21
C MET A 936 -3.76 -6.60 31.69
N LEU A 937 -2.82 -7.18 32.43
CA LEU A 937 -2.51 -6.79 33.81
C LEU A 937 -1.39 -5.76 33.90
N ASN A 938 -0.32 -5.88 33.10
CA ASN A 938 0.95 -5.22 33.38
C ASN A 938 1.35 -4.17 32.32
N ASN A 939 0.65 -4.09 31.19
CA ASN A 939 0.97 -3.08 30.19
C ASN A 939 0.79 -1.66 30.77
N PRO A 940 1.70 -0.70 30.51
CA PRO A 940 1.59 0.68 30.99
C PRO A 940 0.23 1.33 30.69
N PHE A 941 -0.35 1.09 29.53
CA PHE A 941 -1.69 1.55 29.17
C PHE A 941 -2.74 1.02 30.17
N MET A 942 -2.69 -0.26 30.52
CA MET A 942 -3.65 -0.88 31.44
C MET A 942 -3.51 -0.37 32.88
N LEU A 943 -2.29 -0.10 33.27
CA LEU A 943 -2.02 0.49 34.59
C LEU A 943 -2.61 1.91 34.69
N ALA A 944 -2.28 2.76 33.71
CA ALA A 944 -2.79 4.12 33.64
C ALA A 944 -4.33 4.18 33.58
N MET A 945 -4.94 3.32 32.76
CA MET A 945 -6.41 3.26 32.63
C MET A 945 -7.08 2.72 33.90
N SER A 946 -6.43 1.83 34.65
CA SER A 946 -6.94 1.32 35.92
C SER A 946 -6.97 2.41 37.00
N GLU A 947 -5.93 3.23 37.06
CA GLU A 947 -5.85 4.39 37.92
C GLU A 947 -6.91 5.43 37.54
N ALA A 948 -7.00 5.79 36.26
CA ALA A 948 -8.00 6.73 35.76
C ALA A 948 -9.44 6.29 36.06
N TRP A 949 -9.72 5.00 35.93
CA TRP A 949 -11.05 4.45 36.24
C TRP A 949 -11.34 4.52 37.75
N ALA A 950 -10.39 4.16 38.59
CA ALA A 950 -10.53 4.28 40.04
C ALA A 950 -10.73 5.74 40.48
N ASP A 951 -10.00 6.69 39.92
CA ASP A 951 -10.17 8.11 40.16
C ASP A 951 -11.54 8.62 39.71
N ARG A 952 -12.03 8.14 38.55
CA ARG A 952 -13.38 8.43 38.09
C ARG A 952 -14.42 7.96 39.10
N LEU A 953 -14.37 6.69 39.51
CA LEU A 953 -15.31 6.10 40.48
C LEU A 953 -15.27 6.86 41.84
N THR A 954 -14.08 7.27 42.25
CA THR A 954 -13.90 8.07 43.49
C THR A 954 -14.54 9.45 43.35
N ARG A 955 -14.40 10.11 42.21
CA ARG A 955 -15.05 11.42 41.91
C ARG A 955 -16.58 11.33 41.80
N GLU A 956 -17.10 10.21 41.29
CA GLU A 956 -18.55 9.95 41.26
C GLU A 956 -19.12 9.81 42.66
N GLY A 957 -18.28 9.55 43.66
CA GLY A 957 -18.65 9.55 45.08
C GLY A 957 -19.21 8.21 45.58
N GLY A 958 -19.78 8.25 46.79
CA GLY A 958 -20.32 7.07 47.46
C GLY A 958 -19.30 6.29 48.30
N SER A 959 -19.75 5.24 48.97
CA SER A 959 -18.90 4.34 49.73
C SER A 959 -18.02 3.48 48.78
N LEU A 960 -16.96 2.88 49.34
CA LEU A 960 -16.17 1.91 48.53
C LEU A 960 -17.02 0.77 47.96
N GLU A 961 -18.08 0.37 48.71
CA GLU A 961 -19.04 -0.63 48.18
C GLU A 961 -19.82 -0.11 46.98
N ASP A 962 -20.25 1.17 47.02
CA ASP A 962 -20.97 1.78 45.87
C ASP A 962 -20.06 1.90 44.67
N GLN A 963 -18.79 2.27 44.86
CA GLN A 963 -17.77 2.35 43.81
C GLN A 963 -17.50 0.96 43.14
N VAL A 964 -17.33 -0.08 43.98
CA VAL A 964 -17.17 -1.47 43.48
C VAL A 964 -18.43 -1.97 42.77
N ARG A 965 -19.62 -1.66 43.31
CA ARG A 965 -20.89 -2.00 42.67
C ARG A 965 -21.06 -1.32 41.30
N GLY A 966 -20.72 -0.02 41.24
CA GLY A 966 -20.74 0.76 40.01
C GLY A 966 -19.77 0.21 38.98
N ALA A 967 -18.51 -0.10 39.38
CA ALA A 967 -17.52 -0.70 38.52
C ALA A 967 -17.99 -2.04 37.90
N LEU A 968 -18.48 -2.95 38.79
CA LEU A 968 -18.98 -4.23 38.32
C LEU A 968 -20.22 -4.08 37.43
N GLY A 969 -21.17 -3.21 37.79
CA GLY A 969 -22.40 -2.98 37.01
C GLY A 969 -22.11 -2.49 35.59
N THR A 970 -21.23 -1.52 35.46
CA THR A 970 -20.81 -0.96 34.19
C THR A 970 -20.05 -1.99 33.33
N LEU A 971 -19.09 -2.70 33.93
CA LEU A 971 -18.29 -3.68 33.23
C LEU A 971 -19.10 -4.89 32.77
N LEU A 972 -20.01 -5.39 33.64
CA LEU A 972 -20.80 -6.60 33.34
C LEU A 972 -22.04 -6.30 32.47
N GLY A 973 -22.50 -5.03 32.43
CA GLY A 973 -23.75 -4.66 31.80
C GLY A 973 -24.99 -5.23 32.48
N ARG A 974 -24.89 -5.58 33.78
CA ARG A 974 -25.95 -6.10 34.60
C ARG A 974 -25.72 -5.77 36.09
N GLN A 975 -26.74 -5.94 36.90
CA GLN A 975 -26.55 -5.83 38.35
C GLN A 975 -25.62 -6.93 38.89
N PRO A 976 -24.57 -6.58 39.60
CA PRO A 976 -23.71 -7.57 40.25
C PRO A 976 -24.45 -8.28 41.38
N SER A 977 -24.19 -9.56 41.55
CA SER A 977 -24.75 -10.34 42.67
C SER A 977 -24.11 -9.93 44.02
N PRO A 978 -24.80 -10.15 45.15
CA PRO A 978 -24.21 -9.88 46.49
C PRO A 978 -22.88 -10.61 46.72
N LYS A 979 -22.71 -11.81 46.16
CA LYS A 979 -21.44 -12.56 46.28
C LYS A 979 -20.31 -11.91 45.49
N GLU A 980 -20.58 -11.39 44.28
CA GLU A 980 -19.62 -10.65 43.50
C GLU A 980 -19.19 -9.36 44.23
N ILE A 981 -20.17 -8.60 44.72
CA ILE A 981 -19.87 -7.37 45.49
C ILE A 981 -19.00 -7.70 46.71
N HIS A 982 -19.39 -8.65 47.53
CA HIS A 982 -18.64 -9.04 48.72
C HIS A 982 -17.20 -9.43 48.39
N ARG A 983 -17.01 -10.25 47.37
CA ARG A 983 -15.68 -10.69 46.90
C ARG A 983 -14.81 -9.51 46.52
N TRP A 984 -15.30 -8.64 45.63
CA TRP A 984 -14.51 -7.54 45.11
C TRP A 984 -14.35 -6.38 46.09
N LEU A 985 -15.30 -6.17 46.97
CA LEU A 985 -15.17 -5.23 48.07
C LEU A 985 -14.06 -5.66 49.07
N GLY A 986 -13.95 -6.94 49.38
CA GLY A 986 -12.82 -7.47 50.17
C GLY A 986 -11.49 -7.18 49.48
N TYR A 987 -11.38 -7.50 48.19
CA TYR A 987 -10.16 -7.23 47.45
C TYR A 987 -9.82 -5.71 47.36
N ALA A 988 -10.83 -4.85 47.17
CA ALA A 988 -10.65 -3.40 47.11
C ALA A 988 -10.16 -2.81 48.45
N ARG A 989 -10.61 -3.37 49.57
CA ARG A 989 -10.12 -2.97 50.92
C ARG A 989 -8.65 -3.33 51.13
N ASP A 990 -8.24 -4.50 50.67
CA ASP A 990 -6.89 -5.02 50.87
C ASP A 990 -5.85 -4.44 49.92
N HIS A 991 -6.26 -4.15 48.65
CA HIS A 991 -5.35 -3.80 47.58
C HIS A 991 -5.65 -2.47 46.88
N GLY A 992 -6.73 -1.78 47.30
CA GLY A 992 -7.14 -0.51 46.70
C GLY A 992 -7.99 -0.64 45.43
N LEU A 993 -8.70 0.44 45.11
CA LEU A 993 -9.66 0.49 44.01
C LEU A 993 -8.99 0.37 42.64
N ALA A 994 -7.82 0.99 42.43
CA ALA A 994 -7.07 0.93 41.17
C ALA A 994 -6.66 -0.51 40.81
N ASN A 995 -6.12 -1.27 41.77
CA ASN A 995 -5.81 -2.69 41.58
C ASN A 995 -7.08 -3.52 41.34
N THR A 996 -8.19 -3.15 41.97
CA THR A 996 -9.49 -3.80 41.69
C THR A 996 -9.90 -3.57 40.24
N CYS A 997 -9.89 -2.33 39.77
CA CYS A 997 -10.17 -1.98 38.35
C CYS A 997 -9.26 -2.75 37.39
N ARG A 998 -7.96 -2.85 37.68
CA ARG A 998 -6.98 -3.62 36.90
C ARG A 998 -7.36 -5.09 36.76
N TRP A 999 -7.80 -5.75 37.83
CA TRP A 999 -8.27 -7.13 37.76
C TRP A 999 -9.59 -7.28 37.01
N LEU A 1000 -10.49 -6.31 37.15
CA LEU A 1000 -11.79 -6.32 36.48
C LEU A 1000 -11.60 -6.32 34.94
N PHE A 1001 -10.64 -5.60 34.43
CA PHE A 1001 -10.32 -5.61 33.00
C PHE A 1001 -9.87 -6.97 32.45
N ASN A 1002 -9.44 -7.90 33.31
CA ASN A 1002 -9.00 -9.24 32.90
C ASN A 1002 -10.05 -10.34 33.17
N LEU A 1003 -11.26 -9.96 33.54
CA LEU A 1003 -12.33 -10.94 33.78
C LEU A 1003 -12.86 -11.53 32.47
N ASN A 1004 -13.09 -12.84 32.47
CA ASN A 1004 -13.77 -13.51 31.36
C ASN A 1004 -15.14 -12.89 31.04
N ALA A 1005 -15.86 -12.43 32.05
CA ALA A 1005 -17.14 -11.75 31.88
C ALA A 1005 -17.02 -10.38 31.16
N PHE A 1006 -15.83 -9.78 31.14
CA PHE A 1006 -15.51 -8.59 30.33
C PHE A 1006 -15.00 -8.97 28.94
N LEU A 1007 -14.07 -9.93 28.89
CA LEU A 1007 -13.37 -10.32 27.67
C LEU A 1007 -14.24 -11.04 26.64
N PHE A 1008 -15.28 -11.70 27.10
CA PHE A 1008 -16.14 -12.50 26.21
C PHE A 1008 -17.54 -11.89 26.06
N VAL A 1009 -18.08 -12.10 24.87
CA VAL A 1009 -19.45 -11.77 24.49
C VAL A 1009 -20.23 -13.06 24.38
N ASP A 1010 -21.22 -13.21 25.28
CA ASP A 1010 -22.08 -14.38 25.36
C ASP A 1010 -23.28 -14.29 24.44
#